data_dd510b906309d7828b151eea69d72b3a
#
_entry.id   dd510b906309d7828b151eea69d72b3a
#
_cell.length_a   1.000
_cell.length_b   1.000
_cell.length_c   1.000
_cell.angle_alpha   90.00
_cell.angle_beta   90.00
_cell.angle_gamma   90.00
#
_symmetry.space_group_name_H-M   'P 1'
#
loop_
_entity.id
_entity.type
_entity.pdbx_description
1 polymer ?
#
loop_
_entity_poly.entity_id
_entity_poly.type
_entity_poly.pdbx_seq_one_letter_code
_entity_poly.pdbx_strand_id
1 'polypeptide(L)'
;IASGQPWEGFVFVQAGNPVASFHFRGDKTEHGRAALKEVWQDSYDGTCSIELHARVELEPILREHPQGALDRAKRVVKKPRVADAPTKEALQARLKTWKDEGFEVRDLEAALAGDLDTGRAAFAAFEENVKKVGLLREILKGFDTKGFEARVTMIGEKLRDPRKHLAAEADVEELREAIEKRKRDVENRAAETVREREIQDRARHVFEMVLKHRQEAGKATAGITESAVIQAMEEKPTARDERTNLIRQFNFDTFVVGPSNRFAHAASLAVSKAPHSAYNPLLITSGPGLGKTHLLNGIGNYIAQNLANARVLYLSVEAFTNEMREAQASGKMADFREKYRNLDVFLLDDVHFLSGRGDVQEELFHTFNELYNKGKQIALTSDRPPKEVPELEDRLVSRFESGLIADIQPPEYETRIAILRRRAKDAGIEMEEEVLATIASLVSDNIRELGGALNRVLAFSSLMGEPVTLEMTKEVLRDLTSQEPKRGKAKVEDAEKDLKPGGAYLVKEERPTDCFRLFSRAAAGGDGGVLITRSNPKRVREKFDLGAARILWLTDRESSSEDTIPPVLERIIYEIEEFMKKGSRGAILIDGIEYLVSNNSFDAVLKFLRRLIDHVSETRYTFLLSLSPATLKEQEVKILEREMETLTFA
;
A
#
# COMPACT_ATOMS: atom_id res chain seq x y z
N ILE A 1 -6.50 -15.81 -38.86
CA ILE A 1 -6.43 -14.72 -39.85
C ILE A 1 -5.51 -13.67 -39.32
N ALA A 2 -4.25 -13.65 -39.82
CA ALA A 2 -3.30 -12.61 -39.50
C ALA A 2 -3.68 -11.35 -40.28
N SER A 3 -4.29 -10.37 -39.66
CA SER A 3 -4.42 -9.03 -40.21
C SER A 3 -3.98 -8.01 -39.16
N GLY A 4 -2.72 -7.71 -39.19
CA GLY A 4 -2.09 -6.70 -38.33
C GLY A 4 -2.38 -5.26 -38.72
N GLN A 5 -3.61 -4.92 -39.13
CA GLN A 5 -4.02 -3.53 -39.28
C GLN A 5 -4.69 -3.05 -38.01
N PRO A 6 -4.26 -1.91 -37.46
CA PRO A 6 -4.91 -1.32 -36.29
C PRO A 6 -6.37 -0.98 -36.62
N TRP A 7 -7.26 -1.16 -35.65
CA TRP A 7 -8.64 -0.79 -35.76
C TRP A 7 -9.02 0.16 -34.61
N GLU A 8 -10.02 0.99 -34.85
CA GLU A 8 -10.61 1.86 -33.84
C GLU A 8 -12.12 1.69 -33.84
N GLY A 9 -12.71 1.57 -32.67
CA GLY A 9 -14.15 1.42 -32.53
C GLY A 9 -14.70 2.35 -31.46
N PHE A 10 -15.82 3.00 -31.79
CA PHE A 10 -16.49 3.92 -30.88
C PHE A 10 -17.92 3.44 -30.64
N VAL A 11 -18.30 3.31 -29.37
CA VAL A 11 -19.66 3.03 -28.95
C VAL A 11 -20.14 4.14 -28.04
N PHE A 12 -21.14 4.87 -28.47
CA PHE A 12 -21.75 5.93 -27.67
C PHE A 12 -22.92 5.34 -26.87
N VAL A 13 -22.91 5.60 -25.56
CA VAL A 13 -23.87 5.06 -24.60
C VAL A 13 -24.62 6.21 -23.94
N GLN A 14 -25.94 6.17 -23.94
CA GLN A 14 -26.82 7.12 -23.27
C GLN A 14 -27.74 6.38 -22.30
N ALA A 15 -27.71 6.75 -21.03
CA ALA A 15 -28.48 6.09 -19.98
C ALA A 15 -28.31 4.55 -19.96
N GLY A 16 -27.07 4.08 -20.13
CA GLY A 16 -26.72 2.65 -20.10
C GLY A 16 -27.05 1.87 -21.37
N ASN A 17 -27.59 2.52 -22.44
CA ASN A 17 -27.89 1.87 -23.70
C ASN A 17 -27.03 2.40 -24.85
N PRO A 18 -26.46 1.55 -25.71
CA PRO A 18 -25.75 2.01 -26.89
C PRO A 18 -26.71 2.71 -27.86
N VAL A 19 -26.35 3.93 -28.27
CA VAL A 19 -27.18 4.77 -29.16
C VAL A 19 -26.54 5.03 -30.52
N ALA A 20 -25.20 4.90 -30.61
CA ALA A 20 -24.48 4.96 -31.87
C ALA A 20 -23.22 4.10 -31.80
N SER A 21 -22.74 3.62 -32.94
CA SER A 21 -21.50 2.88 -33.04
C SER A 21 -20.84 3.07 -34.40
N PHE A 22 -19.50 3.16 -34.39
CA PHE A 22 -18.63 3.28 -35.55
C PHE A 22 -17.45 2.33 -35.36
N HIS A 23 -17.03 1.67 -36.45
CA HIS A 23 -15.87 0.80 -36.47
C HIS A 23 -15.03 1.07 -37.70
N PHE A 24 -13.75 1.30 -37.51
CA PHE A 24 -12.78 1.65 -38.53
C PHE A 24 -11.67 0.59 -38.58
N ARG A 25 -11.44 0.00 -39.75
CA ARG A 25 -10.37 -0.97 -39.96
C ARG A 25 -9.70 -0.73 -41.30
N GLY A 26 -8.58 -0.02 -41.27
CA GLY A 26 -7.95 0.50 -42.49
C GLY A 26 -8.88 1.45 -43.21
N ASP A 27 -9.07 1.24 -44.53
CA ASP A 27 -9.97 2.07 -45.35
C ASP A 27 -11.47 1.69 -45.25
N LYS A 28 -11.82 0.68 -44.46
CA LYS A 28 -13.18 0.24 -44.25
C LYS A 28 -13.78 0.85 -43.02
N THR A 29 -14.95 1.45 -43.16
CA THR A 29 -15.75 2.01 -42.07
C THR A 29 -17.09 1.32 -42.02
N GLU A 30 -17.45 0.78 -40.85
CA GLU A 30 -18.75 0.21 -40.56
C GLU A 30 -19.51 1.09 -39.59
N HIS A 31 -20.84 1.05 -39.63
CA HIS A 31 -21.71 1.93 -38.88
C HIS A 31 -22.86 1.19 -38.24
N GLY A 32 -23.41 1.73 -37.18
CA GLY A 32 -24.61 1.23 -36.54
C GLY A 32 -24.43 -0.18 -35.96
N ARG A 33 -25.41 -1.09 -36.21
CA ARG A 33 -25.39 -2.44 -35.63
C ARG A 33 -24.26 -3.33 -36.13
N ALA A 34 -23.82 -3.15 -37.38
CA ALA A 34 -22.68 -3.89 -37.91
C ALA A 34 -21.41 -3.50 -37.14
N ALA A 35 -21.14 -2.20 -37.01
CA ALA A 35 -20.03 -1.68 -36.23
C ALA A 35 -20.07 -2.13 -34.77
N LEU A 36 -21.23 -2.10 -34.12
CA LEU A 36 -21.37 -2.55 -32.74
C LEU A 36 -20.96 -4.02 -32.57
N LYS A 37 -21.31 -4.87 -33.54
CA LYS A 37 -20.93 -6.28 -33.52
C LYS A 37 -19.45 -6.47 -33.68
N GLU A 38 -18.82 -5.75 -34.60
CA GLU A 38 -17.37 -5.81 -34.84
C GLU A 38 -16.57 -5.28 -33.64
N VAL A 39 -16.95 -4.11 -33.10
CA VAL A 39 -16.33 -3.56 -31.84
C VAL A 39 -16.44 -4.57 -30.70
N TRP A 40 -17.59 -5.24 -30.57
CA TRP A 40 -17.80 -6.27 -29.56
C TRP A 40 -16.91 -7.49 -29.79
N GLN A 41 -16.77 -7.95 -31.03
CA GLN A 41 -15.89 -9.07 -31.36
C GLN A 41 -14.42 -8.74 -31.13
N ASP A 42 -13.98 -7.56 -31.56
CA ASP A 42 -12.58 -7.12 -31.43
C ASP A 42 -12.21 -6.79 -29.97
N SER A 43 -13.18 -6.42 -29.11
CA SER A 43 -12.94 -6.17 -27.69
C SER A 43 -12.52 -7.41 -26.89
N TYR A 44 -12.69 -8.61 -27.45
CA TYR A 44 -12.16 -9.86 -26.88
C TYR A 44 -10.71 -10.16 -27.29
N ASP A 45 -10.12 -9.35 -28.17
CA ASP A 45 -8.69 -9.46 -28.50
C ASP A 45 -7.87 -8.90 -27.33
N GLY A 46 -6.98 -9.70 -26.76
CA GLY A 46 -6.14 -9.32 -25.61
C GLY A 46 -5.17 -8.15 -25.86
N THR A 47 -5.11 -7.65 -27.11
CA THR A 47 -4.32 -6.47 -27.48
C THR A 47 -5.16 -5.18 -27.55
N CYS A 48 -6.47 -5.28 -27.31
CA CYS A 48 -7.39 -4.15 -27.36
C CYS A 48 -7.27 -3.27 -26.10
N SER A 49 -7.16 -1.95 -26.28
CA SER A 49 -7.30 -0.96 -25.22
C SER A 49 -8.67 -0.29 -25.32
N ILE A 50 -9.38 -0.16 -24.19
CA ILE A 50 -10.69 0.49 -24.12
C ILE A 50 -10.52 1.80 -23.33
N GLU A 51 -10.83 2.92 -24.00
CA GLU A 51 -10.88 4.23 -23.35
C GLU A 51 -12.33 4.67 -23.13
N LEU A 52 -12.64 5.14 -21.92
CA LEU A 52 -13.96 5.64 -21.55
C LEU A 52 -13.94 7.18 -21.54
N HIS A 53 -14.70 7.78 -22.44
CA HIS A 53 -14.89 9.23 -22.51
C HIS A 53 -16.26 9.62 -21.93
N ALA A 54 -16.27 10.38 -20.83
CA ALA A 54 -17.49 10.90 -20.24
C ALA A 54 -17.89 12.25 -20.86
N ARG A 55 -19.20 12.49 -21.00
CA ARG A 55 -19.80 13.77 -21.45
C ARG A 55 -19.46 14.16 -22.90
N VAL A 56 -19.46 13.19 -23.80
CA VAL A 56 -19.37 13.47 -25.26
C VAL A 56 -20.73 13.99 -25.76
N GLU A 57 -20.74 15.16 -26.44
CA GLU A 57 -21.95 15.65 -27.11
C GLU A 57 -22.20 14.84 -28.39
N LEU A 58 -23.23 14.02 -28.38
CA LEU A 58 -23.53 13.08 -29.46
C LEU A 58 -24.23 13.74 -30.65
N GLU A 59 -25.06 14.77 -30.43
CA GLU A 59 -25.84 15.42 -31.49
C GLU A 59 -25.01 15.99 -32.65
N PRO A 60 -23.89 16.71 -32.43
CA PRO A 60 -23.03 17.17 -33.52
C PRO A 60 -22.50 16.00 -34.37
N ILE A 61 -22.04 14.93 -33.71
CA ILE A 61 -21.46 13.75 -34.36
C ILE A 61 -22.50 13.05 -35.24
N LEU A 62 -23.73 12.88 -34.76
CA LEU A 62 -24.81 12.23 -35.52
C LEU A 62 -25.39 13.11 -36.64
N ARG A 63 -25.20 14.45 -36.59
CA ARG A 63 -25.52 15.34 -37.71
C ARG A 63 -24.57 15.15 -38.88
N GLU A 64 -23.29 14.96 -38.60
CA GLU A 64 -22.27 14.72 -39.64
C GLU A 64 -22.28 13.27 -40.12
N HIS A 65 -22.57 12.32 -39.22
CA HIS A 65 -22.54 10.88 -39.51
C HIS A 65 -23.83 10.16 -39.08
N PRO A 66 -24.98 10.43 -39.72
CA PRO A 66 -26.26 9.88 -39.31
C PRO A 66 -26.35 8.35 -39.44
N GLN A 67 -25.51 7.75 -40.27
CA GLN A 67 -25.42 6.30 -40.48
C GLN A 67 -24.84 5.57 -39.23
N GLY A 68 -24.17 6.27 -38.34
CA GLY A 68 -23.65 5.71 -37.10
C GLY A 68 -24.73 5.47 -36.04
N ALA A 69 -25.90 6.11 -36.20
CA ALA A 69 -27.00 5.91 -35.28
C ALA A 69 -27.42 4.42 -35.26
N LEU A 70 -27.41 3.84 -34.08
CA LEU A 70 -28.05 2.57 -33.87
C LEU A 70 -29.55 2.83 -33.99
N ASP A 71 -30.17 2.24 -35.02
CA ASP A 71 -31.62 2.17 -35.04
C ASP A 71 -32.05 1.74 -33.64
N ARG A 72 -32.65 2.67 -32.90
CA ARG A 72 -33.47 2.25 -31.77
C ARG A 72 -34.35 1.18 -32.38
N ALA A 73 -33.93 -0.08 -32.16
CA ALA A 73 -34.88 -1.13 -32.37
C ALA A 73 -36.11 -0.53 -31.74
N LYS A 74 -37.17 -0.39 -32.53
CA LYS A 74 -38.49 -0.16 -32.02
C LYS A 74 -38.74 -1.26 -30.97
N ARG A 75 -38.06 -1.19 -29.83
CA ARG A 75 -38.80 -1.28 -28.61
C ARG A 75 -39.75 -0.11 -28.81
N VAL A 76 -40.83 -0.42 -29.48
CA VAL A 76 -42.08 0.08 -29.06
C VAL A 76 -41.96 0.03 -27.56
N VAL A 77 -41.54 1.13 -26.94
CA VAL A 77 -42.12 1.53 -25.69
C VAL A 77 -43.55 1.61 -26.14
N LYS A 78 -44.24 0.46 -26.06
CA LYS A 78 -45.69 0.47 -26.01
C LYS A 78 -45.88 1.49 -24.91
N LYS A 79 -46.25 2.75 -25.30
CA LYS A 79 -46.92 3.62 -24.35
C LYS A 79 -47.81 2.68 -23.62
N PRO A 80 -47.67 2.45 -22.31
CA PRO A 80 -48.46 1.46 -21.62
C PRO A 80 -49.87 1.73 -22.13
N ARG A 81 -50.49 0.73 -22.81
CA ARG A 81 -51.87 0.87 -23.19
C ARG A 81 -52.55 1.33 -21.90
N VAL A 82 -53.49 2.30 -22.02
CA VAL A 82 -54.24 2.79 -20.86
C VAL A 82 -54.79 1.65 -19.99
N ALA A 83 -54.88 0.44 -20.53
CA ALA A 83 -55.20 -0.82 -19.86
C ALA A 83 -54.09 -1.38 -18.91
N ASP A 84 -52.81 -0.99 -19.06
CA ASP A 84 -51.69 -1.48 -18.20
C ASP A 84 -51.28 -0.47 -17.11
N ALA A 85 -51.94 0.65 -17.02
CA ALA A 85 -51.69 1.63 -15.98
C ALA A 85 -52.28 1.13 -14.63
N PRO A 86 -51.52 1.18 -13.51
CA PRO A 86 -51.98 0.65 -12.24
C PRO A 86 -53.33 1.24 -11.85
N THR A 87 -54.26 0.38 -11.46
CA THR A 87 -55.59 0.79 -10.97
C THR A 87 -55.48 1.49 -9.62
N LYS A 88 -56.52 2.21 -9.23
CA LYS A 88 -56.57 2.90 -7.95
C LYS A 88 -56.38 1.93 -6.77
N GLU A 89 -56.96 0.72 -6.87
CA GLU A 89 -56.82 -0.34 -5.88
C GLU A 89 -55.37 -0.86 -5.77
N ALA A 90 -54.69 -1.01 -6.92
CA ALA A 90 -53.28 -1.42 -6.95
C ALA A 90 -52.37 -0.37 -6.33
N LEU A 91 -52.62 0.92 -6.55
CA LEU A 91 -51.89 2.03 -5.93
C LEU A 91 -52.16 2.09 -4.43
N GLN A 92 -53.40 1.85 -3.97
CA GLN A 92 -53.74 1.75 -2.56
C GLN A 92 -53.04 0.60 -1.85
N ALA A 93 -52.95 -0.56 -2.49
CA ALA A 93 -52.21 -1.70 -1.96
C ALA A 93 -50.71 -1.38 -1.79
N ARG A 94 -50.07 -0.73 -2.78
CA ARG A 94 -48.67 -0.28 -2.71
C ARG A 94 -48.45 0.74 -1.61
N LEU A 95 -49.34 1.70 -1.48
CA LEU A 95 -49.27 2.72 -0.41
C LEU A 95 -49.30 2.08 0.96
N LYS A 96 -50.17 1.06 1.17
CA LYS A 96 -50.22 0.30 2.40
C LYS A 96 -48.88 -0.39 2.68
N THR A 97 -48.30 -1.07 1.68
CA THR A 97 -47.00 -1.73 1.80
C THR A 97 -45.90 -0.74 2.27
N TRP A 98 -45.78 0.41 1.62
CA TRP A 98 -44.79 1.41 1.99
C TRP A 98 -45.03 2.01 3.38
N LYS A 99 -46.30 2.15 3.78
CA LYS A 99 -46.65 2.59 5.14
C LYS A 99 -46.26 1.55 6.21
N ASP A 100 -46.45 0.27 5.90
CA ASP A 100 -46.06 -0.85 6.75
C ASP A 100 -44.53 -0.99 6.82
N GLU A 101 -43.79 -0.62 5.77
CA GLU A 101 -42.33 -0.51 5.71
C GLU A 101 -41.77 0.74 6.42
N GLY A 102 -42.66 1.61 6.96
CA GLY A 102 -42.31 2.78 7.79
C GLY A 102 -41.95 4.04 6.97
N PHE A 103 -42.35 4.12 5.69
CA PHE A 103 -42.17 5.33 4.90
C PHE A 103 -43.26 6.37 5.17
N GLU A 104 -42.90 7.67 5.02
CA GLU A 104 -43.81 8.79 5.08
C GLU A 104 -44.56 8.92 3.73
N VAL A 105 -45.85 8.57 3.72
CA VAL A 105 -46.67 8.47 2.50
C VAL A 105 -47.82 9.49 2.41
N ARG A 106 -47.90 10.47 3.34
CA ARG A 106 -49.01 11.45 3.42
C ARG A 106 -49.31 12.15 2.09
N ASP A 107 -48.27 12.56 1.35
CA ASP A 107 -48.46 13.28 0.09
C ASP A 107 -48.98 12.37 -1.02
N LEU A 108 -48.65 11.07 -0.99
CA LEU A 108 -49.22 10.07 -1.91
C LEU A 108 -50.69 9.79 -1.59
N GLU A 109 -51.06 9.81 -0.31
CA GLU A 109 -52.48 9.73 0.10
C GLU A 109 -53.27 10.90 -0.46
N ALA A 110 -52.73 12.13 -0.39
CA ALA A 110 -53.33 13.32 -0.96
C ALA A 110 -53.39 13.29 -2.50
N ALA A 111 -52.29 12.86 -3.16
CA ALA A 111 -52.24 12.72 -4.62
C ALA A 111 -53.25 11.68 -5.15
N LEU A 112 -53.47 10.59 -4.42
CA LEU A 112 -54.42 9.53 -4.78
C LEU A 112 -55.90 9.96 -4.57
N ALA A 113 -56.12 10.93 -3.69
CA ALA A 113 -57.44 11.52 -3.47
C ALA A 113 -57.84 12.54 -4.56
N GLY A 114 -56.86 13.06 -5.31
CA GLY A 114 -57.03 14.00 -6.41
C GLY A 114 -57.20 13.32 -7.80
N ASP A 115 -56.56 13.91 -8.82
CA ASP A 115 -56.55 13.36 -10.17
C ASP A 115 -55.69 12.09 -10.27
N LEU A 116 -56.24 11.04 -10.91
CA LEU A 116 -55.60 9.73 -10.95
C LEU A 116 -54.30 9.71 -11.77
N ASP A 117 -54.17 10.54 -12.81
CA ASP A 117 -52.94 10.58 -13.62
C ASP A 117 -51.81 11.32 -12.89
N THR A 118 -52.15 12.38 -12.17
CA THR A 118 -51.21 13.06 -11.27
C THR A 118 -50.77 12.14 -10.13
N GLY A 119 -51.71 11.33 -9.59
CA GLY A 119 -51.42 10.30 -8.61
C GLY A 119 -50.44 9.25 -9.13
N ARG A 120 -50.61 8.72 -10.33
CA ARG A 120 -49.72 7.74 -10.98
C ARG A 120 -48.30 8.27 -11.15
N ALA A 121 -48.15 9.52 -11.58
CA ALA A 121 -46.85 10.17 -11.72
C ALA A 121 -46.13 10.32 -10.36
N ALA A 122 -46.85 10.74 -9.30
CA ALA A 122 -46.32 10.85 -7.96
C ALA A 122 -45.84 9.48 -7.38
N PHE A 123 -46.64 8.43 -7.61
CA PHE A 123 -46.28 7.07 -7.20
C PHE A 123 -45.04 6.54 -7.92
N ALA A 124 -44.89 6.78 -9.23
CA ALA A 124 -43.73 6.36 -10.00
C ALA A 124 -42.43 7.06 -9.49
N ALA A 125 -42.49 8.37 -9.25
CA ALA A 125 -41.36 9.11 -8.68
C ALA A 125 -41.00 8.65 -7.27
N PHE A 126 -41.99 8.37 -6.46
CA PHE A 126 -41.77 7.87 -5.09
C PHE A 126 -41.14 6.48 -5.09
N GLU A 127 -41.59 5.58 -5.98
CA GLU A 127 -41.01 4.24 -6.13
C GLU A 127 -39.52 4.26 -6.49
N GLU A 128 -39.13 5.18 -7.38
CA GLU A 128 -37.72 5.35 -7.72
C GLU A 128 -36.90 5.80 -6.50
N ASN A 129 -37.43 6.72 -5.73
CA ASN A 129 -36.78 7.19 -4.50
C ASN A 129 -36.71 6.08 -3.43
N VAL A 130 -37.73 5.23 -3.30
CA VAL A 130 -37.72 4.07 -2.38
C VAL A 130 -36.59 3.10 -2.75
N LYS A 131 -36.33 2.86 -4.04
CA LYS A 131 -35.21 2.02 -4.49
C LYS A 131 -33.86 2.60 -4.05
N LYS A 132 -33.68 3.93 -4.18
CA LYS A 132 -32.45 4.62 -3.73
C LYS A 132 -32.27 4.54 -2.23
N VAL A 133 -33.35 4.75 -1.45
CA VAL A 133 -33.34 4.57 0.00
C VAL A 133 -32.99 3.13 0.40
N GLY A 134 -33.51 2.13 -0.33
CA GLY A 134 -33.16 0.73 -0.11
C GLY A 134 -31.67 0.48 -0.22
N LEU A 135 -31.03 1.04 -1.25
CA LEU A 135 -29.57 0.95 -1.45
C LEU A 135 -28.80 1.61 -0.30
N LEU A 136 -29.20 2.81 0.12
CA LEU A 136 -28.55 3.50 1.26
C LEU A 136 -28.69 2.74 2.57
N ARG A 137 -29.82 2.09 2.82
CA ARG A 137 -30.02 1.23 4.00
C ARG A 137 -29.08 0.01 3.98
N GLU A 138 -28.86 -0.61 2.81
CA GLU A 138 -27.91 -1.72 2.69
C GLU A 138 -26.45 -1.25 2.89
N ILE A 139 -26.07 -0.09 2.38
CA ILE A 139 -24.75 0.50 2.62
C ILE A 139 -24.53 0.75 4.13
N LEU A 140 -25.52 1.32 4.82
CA LEU A 140 -25.44 1.55 6.28
C LEU A 140 -25.27 0.27 7.09
N LYS A 141 -25.88 -0.84 6.66
CA LYS A 141 -25.71 -2.14 7.34
C LYS A 141 -24.30 -2.69 7.23
N GLY A 142 -23.58 -2.31 6.19
CA GLY A 142 -22.18 -2.73 5.95
C GLY A 142 -21.16 -1.98 6.81
N PHE A 143 -21.55 -0.91 7.51
CA PHE A 143 -20.63 -0.10 8.31
C PHE A 143 -20.44 -0.65 9.73
N ASP A 144 -19.21 -0.56 10.26
CA ASP A 144 -18.97 -0.67 11.69
C ASP A 144 -19.38 0.65 12.38
N THR A 145 -20.62 0.68 12.83
CA THR A 145 -21.27 1.88 13.39
C THR A 145 -20.98 2.12 14.87
N LYS A 146 -20.12 1.31 15.49
CA LYS A 146 -19.79 1.43 16.92
C LYS A 146 -19.26 2.83 17.25
N GLY A 147 -19.98 3.56 18.11
CA GLY A 147 -19.68 4.94 18.51
C GLY A 147 -20.19 6.01 17.54
N PHE A 148 -21.04 5.62 16.57
CA PHE A 148 -21.75 6.52 15.66
C PHE A 148 -23.26 6.30 15.69
N GLU A 149 -23.79 5.63 16.71
CA GLU A 149 -25.17 5.18 16.81
C GLU A 149 -26.17 6.35 16.66
N ALA A 150 -25.85 7.52 17.22
CA ALA A 150 -26.69 8.71 17.10
C ALA A 150 -26.80 9.21 15.65
N ARG A 151 -25.69 9.21 14.89
CA ARG A 151 -25.68 9.59 13.47
C ARG A 151 -26.45 8.59 12.62
N VAL A 152 -26.25 7.30 12.85
CA VAL A 152 -26.99 6.22 12.18
C VAL A 152 -28.49 6.35 12.41
N THR A 153 -28.92 6.64 13.64
CA THR A 153 -30.33 6.86 13.98
C THR A 153 -30.89 8.08 13.22
N MET A 154 -30.15 9.19 13.19
CA MET A 154 -30.56 10.40 12.47
C MET A 154 -30.70 10.17 10.97
N ILE A 155 -29.75 9.43 10.35
CA ILE A 155 -29.83 9.06 8.93
C ILE A 155 -31.03 8.13 8.71
N GLY A 156 -31.24 7.15 9.58
CA GLY A 156 -32.38 6.24 9.55
C GLY A 156 -33.73 6.98 9.60
N GLU A 157 -33.84 8.04 10.39
CA GLU A 157 -35.04 8.90 10.43
C GLU A 157 -35.23 9.67 9.10
N LYS A 158 -34.16 10.24 8.52
CA LYS A 158 -34.25 10.89 7.20
C LYS A 158 -34.69 9.91 6.10
N LEU A 159 -34.23 8.64 6.17
CA LEU A 159 -34.58 7.60 5.20
C LEU A 159 -36.03 7.07 5.34
N ARG A 160 -36.84 7.60 6.27
CA ARG A 160 -38.29 7.37 6.30
C ARG A 160 -39.04 8.19 5.25
N ASP A 161 -38.48 9.36 4.85
CA ASP A 161 -39.00 10.15 3.75
C ASP A 161 -38.14 9.96 2.50
N PRO A 162 -38.55 9.15 1.50
CA PRO A 162 -37.76 8.86 0.32
C PRO A 162 -37.38 10.09 -0.51
N ARG A 163 -38.07 11.21 -0.37
CA ARG A 163 -37.74 12.48 -1.05
C ARG A 163 -36.44 13.11 -0.52
N LYS A 164 -36.04 12.76 0.71
CA LYS A 164 -34.82 13.24 1.36
C LYS A 164 -33.59 12.36 1.06
N HIS A 165 -33.68 11.43 0.09
CA HIS A 165 -32.60 10.48 -0.21
C HIS A 165 -31.26 11.18 -0.55
N LEU A 166 -31.25 12.29 -1.25
CA LEU A 166 -30.02 13.04 -1.57
C LEU A 166 -29.35 13.63 -0.32
N ALA A 167 -30.15 14.15 0.62
CA ALA A 167 -29.61 14.64 1.89
C ALA A 167 -29.12 13.49 2.78
N ALA A 168 -29.79 12.35 2.75
CA ALA A 168 -29.36 11.16 3.46
C ALA A 168 -28.11 10.52 2.84
N GLU A 169 -27.95 10.58 1.53
CA GLU A 169 -26.74 10.13 0.80
C GLU A 169 -25.50 10.91 1.24
N ALA A 170 -25.62 12.25 1.33
CA ALA A 170 -24.54 13.08 1.85
C ALA A 170 -24.18 12.75 3.31
N ASP A 171 -25.17 12.53 4.17
CA ASP A 171 -24.94 12.14 5.57
C ASP A 171 -24.29 10.73 5.68
N VAL A 172 -24.63 9.79 4.77
CA VAL A 172 -24.04 8.45 4.71
C VAL A 172 -22.56 8.54 4.32
N GLU A 173 -22.22 9.40 3.34
CA GLU A 173 -20.84 9.60 2.93
C GLU A 173 -20.01 10.28 4.04
N GLU A 174 -20.57 11.29 4.70
CA GLU A 174 -19.92 11.92 5.89
C GLU A 174 -19.71 10.92 7.03
N LEU A 175 -20.67 10.00 7.24
CA LEU A 175 -20.53 8.93 8.23
C LEU A 175 -19.41 7.95 7.84
N ARG A 176 -19.33 7.58 6.58
CA ARG A 176 -18.28 6.70 6.04
C ARG A 176 -16.89 7.30 6.28
N GLU A 177 -16.70 8.57 5.91
CA GLU A 177 -15.45 9.28 6.15
C GLU A 177 -15.07 9.34 7.63
N ALA A 178 -16.05 9.57 8.51
CA ALA A 178 -15.82 9.60 9.96
C ALA A 178 -15.42 8.23 10.52
N ILE A 179 -16.01 7.14 10.04
CA ILE A 179 -15.65 5.77 10.43
C ILE A 179 -14.23 5.43 9.94
N GLU A 180 -13.89 5.73 8.69
CA GLU A 180 -12.57 5.49 8.14
C GLU A 180 -11.49 6.32 8.83
N LYS A 181 -11.79 7.57 9.17
CA LYS A 181 -10.89 8.41 9.96
C LYS A 181 -10.61 7.79 11.33
N ARG A 182 -11.67 7.37 12.04
CA ARG A 182 -11.51 6.72 13.34
C ARG A 182 -10.68 5.44 13.27
N LYS A 183 -10.89 4.62 12.24
CA LYS A 183 -10.11 3.40 12.01
C LYS A 183 -8.61 3.74 11.85
N ARG A 184 -8.29 4.72 11.01
CA ARG A 184 -6.92 5.21 10.82
C ARG A 184 -6.31 5.77 12.11
N ASP A 185 -7.07 6.54 12.89
CA ASP A 185 -6.60 7.09 14.17
C ASP A 185 -6.30 5.99 15.19
N VAL A 186 -7.11 4.91 15.19
CA VAL A 186 -6.88 3.74 16.06
C VAL A 186 -5.63 2.96 15.60
N GLU A 187 -5.47 2.74 14.30
CA GLU A 187 -4.30 2.06 13.72
C GLU A 187 -3.01 2.86 13.99
N ASN A 188 -3.02 4.18 13.81
CA ASN A 188 -1.88 5.04 14.09
C ASN A 188 -1.50 5.04 15.58
N ARG A 189 -2.47 5.13 16.49
CA ARG A 189 -2.22 5.02 17.94
C ARG A 189 -1.69 3.64 18.33
N ALA A 190 -2.20 2.58 17.71
CA ALA A 190 -1.69 1.23 17.95
C ALA A 190 -0.23 1.11 17.49
N ALA A 191 0.12 1.63 16.32
CA ALA A 191 1.49 1.64 15.81
C ALA A 191 2.43 2.48 16.68
N GLU A 192 1.97 3.65 17.16
CA GLU A 192 2.71 4.50 18.09
C GLU A 192 2.96 3.80 19.43
N THR A 193 1.93 3.16 19.98
CA THR A 193 2.04 2.38 21.23
C THR A 193 3.01 1.19 21.09
N VAL A 194 3.01 0.52 19.95
CA VAL A 194 3.97 -0.57 19.67
C VAL A 194 5.39 -0.01 19.64
N ARG A 195 5.59 1.11 18.93
CA ARG A 195 6.91 1.76 18.83
C ARG A 195 7.43 2.25 20.18
N GLU A 196 6.56 2.84 21.00
CA GLU A 196 6.92 3.26 22.37
C GLU A 196 7.32 2.06 23.24
N ARG A 197 6.58 0.95 23.15
CA ARG A 197 6.94 -0.29 23.86
C ARG A 197 8.28 -0.85 23.42
N GLU A 198 8.56 -0.88 22.14
CA GLU A 198 9.86 -1.33 21.63
C GLU A 198 11.02 -0.47 22.15
N ILE A 199 10.84 0.84 22.20
CA ILE A 199 11.84 1.76 22.79
C ILE A 199 12.01 1.47 24.28
N GLN A 200 10.93 1.30 25.03
CA GLN A 200 10.96 0.97 26.45
C GLN A 200 11.62 -0.38 26.72
N ASP A 201 11.28 -1.42 25.95
CA ASP A 201 11.87 -2.75 26.09
C ASP A 201 13.39 -2.73 25.81
N ARG A 202 13.80 -2.01 24.76
CA ARG A 202 15.23 -1.81 24.44
C ARG A 202 15.96 -1.03 25.54
N ALA A 203 15.35 0.02 26.06
CA ALA A 203 15.91 0.81 27.16
C ALA A 203 16.01 -0.01 28.46
N ARG A 204 14.99 -0.82 28.77
CA ARG A 204 15.01 -1.73 29.92
C ARG A 204 16.14 -2.73 29.83
N HIS A 205 16.35 -3.32 28.66
CA HIS A 205 17.45 -4.26 28.45
C HIS A 205 18.83 -3.60 28.73
N VAL A 206 19.06 -2.42 28.17
CA VAL A 206 20.29 -1.65 28.43
C VAL A 206 20.41 -1.26 29.92
N PHE A 207 19.30 -0.88 30.56
CA PHE A 207 19.26 -0.55 31.98
C PHE A 207 19.65 -1.73 32.87
N GLU A 208 19.08 -2.90 32.64
CA GLU A 208 19.42 -4.13 33.39
C GLU A 208 20.88 -4.51 33.22
N MET A 209 21.40 -4.38 32.01
CA MET A 209 22.82 -4.63 31.73
C MET A 209 23.73 -3.65 32.45
N VAL A 210 23.42 -2.34 32.43
CA VAL A 210 24.17 -1.31 33.15
C VAL A 210 24.19 -1.59 34.67
N LEU A 211 23.03 -1.95 35.23
CA LEU A 211 22.95 -2.29 36.66
C LEU A 211 23.80 -3.50 37.01
N LYS A 212 23.73 -4.57 36.24
CA LYS A 212 24.51 -5.80 36.44
C LYS A 212 26.01 -5.52 36.39
N HIS A 213 26.49 -4.88 35.33
CA HIS A 213 27.90 -4.56 35.16
C HIS A 213 28.44 -3.64 36.24
N ARG A 214 27.66 -2.63 36.66
CA ARG A 214 28.10 -1.73 37.78
C ARG A 214 28.14 -2.45 39.10
N GLN A 215 27.24 -3.39 39.38
CA GLN A 215 27.29 -4.24 40.56
C GLN A 215 28.53 -5.13 40.56
N GLU A 216 28.82 -5.78 39.44
CA GLU A 216 30.01 -6.62 39.28
C GLU A 216 31.29 -5.83 39.38
N ALA A 217 31.31 -4.59 38.89
CA ALA A 217 32.46 -3.67 39.01
C ALA A 217 32.56 -2.93 40.36
N GLY A 218 31.65 -3.19 41.32
CA GLY A 218 31.60 -2.49 42.60
C GLY A 218 31.31 -0.98 42.53
N LYS A 219 30.72 -0.52 41.40
CA LYS A 219 30.38 0.91 41.18
C LYS A 219 28.96 1.19 41.72
N ALA A 220 28.75 2.42 42.19
CA ALA A 220 27.45 2.84 42.69
C ALA A 220 26.38 2.78 41.58
N THR A 221 25.23 2.23 41.89
CA THR A 221 24.07 2.13 40.98
C THR A 221 23.00 3.20 41.25
N ALA A 222 23.17 3.95 42.36
CA ALA A 222 22.24 5.03 42.72
C ALA A 222 22.26 6.16 41.66
N GLY A 223 21.05 6.58 41.26
CA GLY A 223 20.84 7.66 40.27
C GLY A 223 20.73 7.22 38.83
N ILE A 224 20.90 5.93 38.52
CA ILE A 224 20.59 5.39 37.17
C ILE A 224 19.12 4.99 37.14
N THR A 225 18.37 5.55 36.23
CA THR A 225 16.95 5.25 36.02
C THR A 225 16.73 4.81 34.59
N GLU A 226 15.68 4.02 34.33
CA GLU A 226 15.27 3.63 32.98
C GLU A 226 15.02 4.87 32.10
N SER A 227 14.48 5.94 32.67
CA SER A 227 14.30 7.24 32.01
C SER A 227 15.61 7.88 31.57
N ALA A 228 16.67 7.78 32.39
CA ALA A 228 18.01 8.30 32.02
C ALA A 228 18.62 7.51 30.86
N VAL A 229 18.34 6.19 30.78
CA VAL A 229 18.76 5.35 29.66
C VAL A 229 18.01 5.74 28.39
N ILE A 230 16.69 5.91 28.46
CA ILE A 230 15.87 6.38 27.33
C ILE A 230 16.41 7.70 26.81
N GLN A 231 16.65 8.66 27.70
CA GLN A 231 17.19 9.98 27.35
C GLN A 231 18.59 9.91 26.71
N ALA A 232 19.43 8.97 27.16
CA ALA A 232 20.76 8.76 26.59
C ALA A 232 20.71 8.05 25.22
N MET A 233 19.67 7.26 24.96
CA MET A 233 19.45 6.55 23.68
C MET A 233 18.71 7.41 22.64
N GLU A 234 17.97 8.44 23.08
CA GLU A 234 17.28 9.35 22.17
C GLU A 234 18.29 10.24 21.43
N GLU A 235 18.04 10.40 20.12
CA GLU A 235 18.78 11.41 19.35
C GLU A 235 18.40 12.80 19.88
N LYS A 236 19.41 13.66 20.13
CA LYS A 236 19.15 15.04 20.56
C LYS A 236 18.18 15.71 19.59
N PRO A 237 17.14 16.41 20.07
CA PRO A 237 16.18 17.07 19.20
C PRO A 237 16.92 18.01 18.25
N THR A 238 16.69 17.80 16.97
CA THR A 238 17.34 18.55 15.89
C THR A 238 16.74 19.95 15.79
N ALA A 239 17.57 20.99 15.96
CA ALA A 239 17.12 22.36 15.83
C ALA A 239 16.61 22.64 14.41
N ARG A 240 15.34 23.06 14.30
CA ARG A 240 14.73 23.49 13.05
C ARG A 240 14.86 25.01 12.90
N ASP A 241 14.98 25.44 11.67
CA ASP A 241 14.91 26.86 11.37
C ASP A 241 13.45 27.32 11.35
N GLU A 242 13.10 28.32 12.16
CA GLU A 242 11.71 28.76 12.36
C GLU A 242 11.03 29.29 11.08
N ARG A 243 11.79 29.80 10.11
CA ARG A 243 11.24 30.36 8.86
C ARG A 243 11.07 29.35 7.77
N THR A 244 12.01 28.40 7.67
CA THR A 244 12.08 27.43 6.58
C THR A 244 11.65 26.02 7.02
N ASN A 245 11.50 25.80 8.32
CA ASN A 245 11.27 24.51 8.97
C ASN A 245 12.36 23.45 8.66
N LEU A 246 13.50 23.85 8.11
CA LEU A 246 14.61 22.99 7.74
C LEU A 246 15.39 22.49 8.97
N ILE A 247 15.83 21.24 8.89
CA ILE A 247 16.74 20.63 9.86
C ILE A 247 18.17 20.99 9.47
N ARG A 248 18.82 21.90 10.19
CA ARG A 248 20.12 22.48 9.81
C ARG A 248 21.24 21.47 9.66
N GLN A 249 21.23 20.40 10.45
CA GLN A 249 22.26 19.35 10.37
C GLN A 249 22.15 18.45 9.14
N PHE A 250 21.01 18.44 8.46
CA PHE A 250 20.81 17.65 7.24
C PHE A 250 21.24 18.46 6.02
N ASN A 251 22.51 18.35 5.68
CA ASN A 251 23.13 19.00 4.53
C ASN A 251 23.94 18.00 3.71
N PHE A 252 24.42 18.38 2.54
CA PHE A 252 25.17 17.49 1.65
C PHE A 252 26.51 17.05 2.23
N ASP A 253 27.16 17.86 3.08
CA ASP A 253 28.45 17.51 3.71
C ASP A 253 28.30 16.42 4.76
N THR A 254 27.13 16.33 5.41
CA THR A 254 26.82 15.31 6.41
C THR A 254 26.23 14.03 5.79
N PHE A 255 25.83 14.08 4.54
CA PHE A 255 25.30 12.92 3.83
C PHE A 255 26.41 12.02 3.31
N VAL A 256 26.40 10.73 3.68
CA VAL A 256 27.40 9.76 3.22
C VAL A 256 26.96 9.19 1.86
N VAL A 257 27.78 9.43 0.84
CA VAL A 257 27.51 8.98 -0.53
C VAL A 257 28.11 7.60 -0.77
N GLY A 258 27.29 6.67 -1.25
CA GLY A 258 27.69 5.34 -1.71
C GLY A 258 27.04 4.98 -3.06
N PRO A 259 27.32 3.80 -3.62
CA PRO A 259 26.72 3.34 -4.87
C PRO A 259 25.19 3.37 -4.85
N SER A 260 24.56 2.98 -3.75
CA SER A 260 23.11 2.88 -3.55
C SER A 260 22.35 4.21 -3.54
N ASN A 261 23.02 5.33 -3.30
CA ASN A 261 22.38 6.65 -3.16
C ASN A 261 23.03 7.75 -4.03
N ARG A 262 24.07 7.42 -4.79
CA ARG A 262 24.85 8.39 -5.59
C ARG A 262 24.00 9.17 -6.57
N PHE A 263 23.06 8.49 -7.25
CA PHE A 263 22.19 9.13 -8.21
C PHE A 263 21.24 10.13 -7.56
N ALA A 264 20.57 9.74 -6.47
CA ALA A 264 19.68 10.62 -5.72
C ALA A 264 20.42 11.83 -5.13
N HIS A 265 21.64 11.62 -4.61
CA HIS A 265 22.49 12.70 -4.12
C HIS A 265 22.88 13.67 -5.26
N ALA A 266 23.34 13.15 -6.42
CA ALA A 266 23.71 13.98 -7.56
C ALA A 266 22.53 14.79 -8.11
N ALA A 267 21.36 14.18 -8.22
CA ALA A 267 20.12 14.85 -8.65
C ALA A 267 19.73 15.97 -7.67
N SER A 268 19.78 15.69 -6.36
CA SER A 268 19.49 16.66 -5.30
C SER A 268 20.46 17.85 -5.34
N LEU A 269 21.73 17.59 -5.53
CA LEU A 269 22.76 18.64 -5.65
C LEU A 269 22.57 19.47 -6.93
N ALA A 270 22.23 18.84 -8.06
CA ALA A 270 21.94 19.53 -9.32
C ALA A 270 20.75 20.50 -9.17
N VAL A 271 19.66 20.04 -8.56
CA VAL A 271 18.47 20.87 -8.26
C VAL A 271 18.83 22.02 -7.33
N SER A 272 19.69 21.78 -6.34
CA SER A 272 20.09 22.82 -5.39
C SER A 272 20.93 23.93 -6.04
N LYS A 273 21.79 23.57 -7.03
CA LYS A 273 22.66 24.51 -7.76
C LYS A 273 21.91 25.29 -8.83
N ALA A 274 20.91 24.70 -9.43
CA ALA A 274 20.12 25.28 -10.51
C ALA A 274 18.62 24.99 -10.29
N PRO A 275 17.99 25.64 -9.28
CA PRO A 275 16.58 25.42 -9.00
C PRO A 275 15.73 25.67 -10.24
N HIS A 276 14.65 24.90 -10.41
CA HIS A 276 13.68 24.88 -11.52
C HIS A 276 14.24 24.61 -12.94
N SER A 277 15.53 24.72 -13.14
CA SER A 277 16.12 24.51 -14.46
C SER A 277 16.76 23.14 -14.67
N ALA A 278 17.13 22.43 -13.58
CA ALA A 278 17.70 21.08 -13.69
C ALA A 278 16.61 20.00 -13.83
N TYR A 279 15.87 19.77 -12.74
CA TYR A 279 14.79 18.77 -12.68
C TYR A 279 13.66 19.31 -11.83
N ASN A 280 12.43 19.35 -12.38
CA ASN A 280 11.27 19.85 -11.68
C ASN A 280 9.99 19.12 -12.10
N PRO A 281 9.29 18.41 -11.18
CA PRO A 281 9.70 18.14 -9.81
C PRO A 281 10.88 17.17 -9.73
N LEU A 282 11.57 17.14 -8.58
CA LEU A 282 12.42 16.04 -8.17
C LEU A 282 11.66 15.19 -7.17
N LEU A 283 11.49 13.91 -7.44
CA LEU A 283 10.90 12.94 -6.51
C LEU A 283 11.99 11.96 -6.06
N ILE A 284 12.22 11.89 -4.75
CA ILE A 284 13.16 10.92 -4.16
C ILE A 284 12.35 9.77 -3.55
N THR A 285 12.57 8.56 -4.06
CA THR A 285 11.90 7.35 -3.56
C THR A 285 12.87 6.45 -2.81
N SER A 286 12.42 5.79 -1.77
CA SER A 286 13.17 4.70 -1.10
C SER A 286 12.32 4.03 -0.04
N GLY A 287 12.72 2.88 0.44
CA GLY A 287 12.21 2.32 1.69
C GLY A 287 12.37 3.29 2.88
N PRO A 288 11.72 3.02 4.02
CA PRO A 288 11.80 3.85 5.22
C PRO A 288 13.23 3.89 5.78
N GLY A 289 13.65 5.07 6.29
CA GLY A 289 14.92 5.21 7.01
C GLY A 289 16.20 5.23 6.15
N LEU A 290 16.12 5.41 4.82
CA LEU A 290 17.29 5.39 3.91
C LEU A 290 17.86 6.78 3.58
N GLY A 291 17.32 7.87 4.15
CA GLY A 291 17.91 9.20 4.02
C GLY A 291 17.18 10.17 3.08
N LYS A 292 15.93 9.87 2.65
CA LYS A 292 15.09 10.78 1.85
C LYS A 292 14.99 12.18 2.47
N THR A 293 14.55 12.23 3.72
CA THR A 293 14.40 13.48 4.51
C THR A 293 15.71 14.25 4.61
N HIS A 294 16.85 13.55 4.71
CA HIS A 294 18.18 14.19 4.74
C HIS A 294 18.47 14.91 3.43
N LEU A 295 18.31 14.24 2.28
CA LEU A 295 18.52 14.86 0.97
C LEU A 295 17.55 16.00 0.71
N LEU A 296 16.28 15.85 1.08
CA LEU A 296 15.28 16.90 0.91
C LEU A 296 15.65 18.17 1.72
N ASN A 297 16.06 18.01 2.99
CA ASN A 297 16.58 19.11 3.79
C ASN A 297 17.91 19.66 3.25
N GLY A 298 18.79 18.78 2.72
CA GLY A 298 20.03 19.17 2.06
C GLY A 298 19.81 20.14 0.90
N ILE A 299 18.80 19.88 0.06
CA ILE A 299 18.37 20.80 -1.02
C ILE A 299 18.01 22.16 -0.42
N GLY A 300 17.13 22.17 0.59
CA GLY A 300 16.65 23.39 1.21
C GLY A 300 17.76 24.20 1.87
N ASN A 301 18.61 23.54 2.67
CA ASN A 301 19.73 24.19 3.35
C ASN A 301 20.73 24.78 2.35
N TYR A 302 21.07 24.08 1.27
CA TYR A 302 21.97 24.59 0.26
C TYR A 302 21.41 25.84 -0.43
N ILE A 303 20.12 25.80 -0.82
CA ILE A 303 19.46 26.94 -1.49
C ILE A 303 19.35 28.14 -0.53
N ALA A 304 18.91 27.91 0.72
CA ALA A 304 18.79 28.98 1.72
C ALA A 304 20.13 29.68 2.05
N GLN A 305 21.24 28.94 1.94
CA GLN A 305 22.58 29.50 2.19
C GLN A 305 23.15 30.25 0.97
N ASN A 306 22.82 29.83 -0.27
CA ASN A 306 23.45 30.34 -1.47
C ASN A 306 22.59 31.33 -2.26
N LEU A 307 21.26 31.32 -2.07
CA LEU A 307 20.33 32.25 -2.74
C LEU A 307 19.68 33.18 -1.73
N ALA A 308 20.17 34.42 -1.68
CA ALA A 308 19.61 35.43 -0.80
C ALA A 308 18.11 35.66 -1.08
N ASN A 309 17.29 35.72 -0.03
CA ASN A 309 15.86 35.94 -0.05
C ASN A 309 14.99 34.86 -0.70
N ALA A 310 15.53 33.67 -1.03
CA ALA A 310 14.74 32.55 -1.49
C ALA A 310 13.75 32.10 -0.39
N ARG A 311 12.48 32.04 -0.74
CA ARG A 311 11.41 31.53 0.15
C ARG A 311 11.37 30.01 0.03
N VAL A 312 12.13 29.36 0.90
CA VAL A 312 12.20 27.91 1.01
C VAL A 312 11.31 27.45 2.16
N LEU A 313 10.50 26.42 1.94
CA LEU A 313 9.71 25.80 2.99
C LEU A 313 9.79 24.28 2.88
N TYR A 314 10.15 23.63 4.00
CA TYR A 314 10.09 22.18 4.19
C TYR A 314 8.94 21.82 5.10
N LEU A 315 8.14 20.81 4.73
CA LEU A 315 7.12 20.23 5.59
C LEU A 315 6.79 18.79 5.17
N SER A 316 6.18 18.03 6.09
CA SER A 316 5.57 16.74 5.76
C SER A 316 4.14 16.95 5.24
N VAL A 317 3.61 15.94 4.52
CA VAL A 317 2.19 15.92 4.12
C VAL A 317 1.26 16.05 5.32
N GLU A 318 1.62 15.51 6.47
CA GLU A 318 0.82 15.63 7.69
C GLU A 318 0.75 17.08 8.18
N ALA A 319 1.89 17.78 8.20
CA ALA A 319 1.93 19.20 8.57
C ALA A 319 1.10 20.05 7.60
N PHE A 320 1.24 19.81 6.29
CA PHE A 320 0.42 20.47 5.25
C PHE A 320 -1.07 20.24 5.48
N THR A 321 -1.46 18.98 5.76
CA THR A 321 -2.85 18.61 6.03
C THR A 321 -3.40 19.30 7.26
N ASN A 322 -2.62 19.35 8.34
CA ASN A 322 -3.06 19.97 9.59
C ASN A 322 -3.24 21.48 9.45
N GLU A 323 -2.29 22.18 8.81
CA GLU A 323 -2.40 23.62 8.53
C GLU A 323 -3.58 23.93 7.60
N MET A 324 -3.82 23.10 6.57
CA MET A 324 -4.96 23.27 5.68
C MET A 324 -6.29 23.14 6.45
N ARG A 325 -6.43 22.13 7.30
CA ARG A 325 -7.65 21.94 8.12
C ARG A 325 -7.88 23.06 9.11
N GLU A 326 -6.83 23.58 9.73
CA GLU A 326 -6.90 24.73 10.61
C GLU A 326 -7.36 25.99 9.84
N ALA A 327 -6.80 26.21 8.65
CA ALA A 327 -7.20 27.29 7.77
C ALA A 327 -8.65 27.18 7.30
N GLN A 328 -9.13 25.96 6.99
CA GLN A 328 -10.54 25.71 6.68
C GLN A 328 -11.45 26.02 7.87
N ALA A 329 -11.12 25.50 9.05
CA ALA A 329 -11.91 25.70 10.27
C ALA A 329 -11.99 27.17 10.70
N SER A 330 -10.92 27.95 10.44
CA SER A 330 -10.84 29.38 10.78
C SER A 330 -11.25 30.32 9.65
N GLY A 331 -11.65 29.79 8.47
CA GLY A 331 -12.01 30.61 7.30
C GLY A 331 -10.84 31.34 6.63
N LYS A 332 -9.58 30.91 6.88
CA LYS A 332 -8.34 31.53 6.41
C LYS A 332 -7.67 30.81 5.24
N MET A 333 -8.45 30.15 4.38
CA MET A 333 -7.91 29.45 3.22
C MET A 333 -7.18 30.38 2.23
N ALA A 334 -7.52 31.66 2.18
CA ALA A 334 -6.80 32.63 1.35
C ALA A 334 -5.36 32.82 1.84
N ASP A 335 -5.15 32.99 3.14
CA ASP A 335 -3.82 33.15 3.76
C ASP A 335 -2.97 31.88 3.57
N PHE A 336 -3.60 30.69 3.71
CA PHE A 336 -2.97 29.40 3.45
C PHE A 336 -2.46 29.32 2.00
N ARG A 337 -3.32 29.64 1.03
CA ARG A 337 -2.94 29.65 -0.40
C ARG A 337 -1.86 30.66 -0.70
N GLU A 338 -1.92 31.85 -0.12
CA GLU A 338 -0.88 32.89 -0.27
C GLU A 338 0.47 32.40 0.27
N LYS A 339 0.50 31.74 1.44
CA LYS A 339 1.70 31.18 2.04
C LYS A 339 2.37 30.18 1.12
N TYR A 340 1.63 29.19 0.61
CA TYR A 340 2.20 28.07 -0.13
C TYR A 340 2.45 28.36 -1.61
N ARG A 341 1.63 29.17 -2.27
CA ARG A 341 1.73 29.45 -3.71
C ARG A 341 2.71 30.58 -4.06
N ASN A 342 3.34 31.19 -3.05
CA ASN A 342 4.37 32.20 -3.21
C ASN A 342 5.78 31.73 -2.83
N LEU A 343 6.00 30.44 -2.63
CA LEU A 343 7.31 29.86 -2.36
C LEU A 343 8.19 29.89 -3.61
N ASP A 344 9.50 29.97 -3.41
CA ASP A 344 10.49 29.77 -4.47
C ASP A 344 10.94 28.31 -4.54
N VAL A 345 10.93 27.63 -3.37
CA VAL A 345 11.25 26.19 -3.24
C VAL A 345 10.27 25.54 -2.29
N PHE A 346 9.56 24.55 -2.78
CA PHE A 346 8.59 23.76 -2.03
C PHE A 346 9.11 22.33 -1.83
N LEU A 347 9.39 21.98 -0.58
CA LEU A 347 9.94 20.68 -0.18
C LEU A 347 8.90 19.92 0.65
N LEU A 348 8.32 18.88 0.06
CA LEU A 348 7.25 18.10 0.67
C LEU A 348 7.70 16.66 0.95
N ASP A 349 7.74 16.31 2.22
CA ASP A 349 8.19 14.99 2.69
C ASP A 349 7.02 14.02 2.80
N ASP A 350 7.28 12.75 2.44
CA ASP A 350 6.40 11.60 2.62
C ASP A 350 5.04 11.72 1.91
N VAL A 351 5.04 11.98 0.57
CA VAL A 351 3.81 12.17 -0.21
C VAL A 351 2.91 10.93 -0.28
N HIS A 352 3.39 9.75 0.09
CA HIS A 352 2.57 8.55 0.20
C HIS A 352 1.45 8.67 1.26
N PHE A 353 1.59 9.57 2.25
CA PHE A 353 0.52 9.88 3.21
C PHE A 353 -0.66 10.69 2.62
N LEU A 354 -0.63 11.02 1.34
CA LEU A 354 -1.79 11.57 0.63
C LEU A 354 -2.89 10.53 0.36
N SER A 355 -2.57 9.24 0.48
CA SER A 355 -3.51 8.13 0.29
C SER A 355 -4.85 8.38 1.00
N GLY A 356 -5.97 8.31 0.26
CA GLY A 356 -7.32 8.48 0.78
C GLY A 356 -7.69 9.88 1.32
N ARG A 357 -6.96 10.94 0.94
CA ARG A 357 -7.19 12.32 1.40
C ARG A 357 -7.55 13.23 0.22
N GLY A 358 -8.70 13.01 -0.40
CA GLY A 358 -9.11 13.68 -1.64
C GLY A 358 -9.09 15.22 -1.56
N ASP A 359 -9.57 15.82 -0.48
CA ASP A 359 -9.56 17.25 -0.23
C ASP A 359 -8.14 17.84 -0.20
N VAL A 360 -7.21 17.13 0.45
CA VAL A 360 -5.79 17.52 0.53
C VAL A 360 -5.10 17.34 -0.83
N GLN A 361 -5.43 16.28 -1.54
CA GLN A 361 -4.89 16.01 -2.88
C GLN A 361 -5.31 17.11 -3.86
N GLU A 362 -6.56 17.57 -3.79
CA GLU A 362 -7.07 18.65 -4.63
C GLU A 362 -6.33 19.97 -4.37
N GLU A 363 -6.21 20.43 -3.11
CA GLU A 363 -5.51 21.66 -2.77
C GLU A 363 -4.01 21.58 -3.11
N LEU A 364 -3.38 20.42 -2.87
CA LEU A 364 -2.00 20.18 -3.24
C LEU A 364 -1.80 20.24 -4.76
N PHE A 365 -2.72 19.65 -5.54
CA PHE A 365 -2.67 19.70 -6.99
C PHE A 365 -2.70 21.14 -7.53
N HIS A 366 -3.58 21.98 -6.98
CA HIS A 366 -3.63 23.39 -7.35
C HIS A 366 -2.37 24.14 -6.94
N THR A 367 -1.86 23.90 -5.74
CA THR A 367 -0.62 24.51 -5.24
C THR A 367 0.58 24.10 -6.10
N PHE A 368 0.69 22.80 -6.42
CA PHE A 368 1.72 22.25 -7.29
C PHE A 368 1.70 22.94 -8.67
N ASN A 369 0.53 22.97 -9.32
CA ASN A 369 0.42 23.56 -10.66
C ASN A 369 0.79 25.03 -10.66
N GLU A 370 0.40 25.78 -9.65
CA GLU A 370 0.72 27.21 -9.56
C GLU A 370 2.21 27.45 -9.40
N LEU A 371 2.88 26.69 -8.52
CA LEU A 371 4.33 26.75 -8.34
C LEU A 371 5.08 26.31 -9.61
N TYR A 372 4.66 25.19 -10.19
CA TYR A 372 5.27 24.66 -11.42
C TYR A 372 5.19 25.65 -12.58
N ASN A 373 4.01 26.24 -12.82
CA ASN A 373 3.79 27.20 -13.88
C ASN A 373 4.56 28.53 -13.65
N LYS A 374 4.82 28.90 -12.40
CA LYS A 374 5.68 30.04 -12.03
C LYS A 374 7.18 29.71 -12.10
N GLY A 375 7.56 28.50 -12.53
CA GLY A 375 8.95 28.06 -12.59
C GLY A 375 9.59 27.94 -11.20
N LYS A 376 8.82 27.59 -10.15
CA LYS A 376 9.34 27.39 -8.80
C LYS A 376 9.75 25.94 -8.60
N GLN A 377 10.81 25.71 -7.79
CA GLN A 377 11.31 24.36 -7.55
C GLN A 377 10.38 23.59 -6.63
N ILE A 378 10.05 22.38 -7.04
CA ILE A 378 9.34 21.39 -6.23
C ILE A 378 10.24 20.16 -6.04
N ALA A 379 10.42 19.73 -4.80
CA ALA A 379 11.05 18.45 -4.49
C ALA A 379 10.21 17.68 -3.47
N LEU A 380 10.07 16.39 -3.71
CA LEU A 380 9.14 15.50 -3.01
C LEU A 380 9.87 14.25 -2.54
N THR A 381 9.38 13.61 -1.48
CA THR A 381 9.82 12.26 -1.12
C THR A 381 8.65 11.30 -0.98
N SER A 382 8.89 10.01 -1.23
CA SER A 382 7.91 8.93 -1.04
C SER A 382 8.61 7.64 -0.59
N ASP A 383 7.90 6.80 0.15
CA ASP A 383 8.40 5.46 0.49
C ASP A 383 8.25 4.45 -0.67
N ARG A 384 7.49 4.82 -1.71
CA ARG A 384 7.22 4.00 -2.89
C ARG A 384 6.96 4.89 -4.12
N PRO A 385 7.03 4.32 -5.34
CA PRO A 385 6.65 5.03 -6.56
C PRO A 385 5.20 5.57 -6.50
N PRO A 386 4.88 6.71 -7.14
CA PRO A 386 3.54 7.32 -7.10
C PRO A 386 2.42 6.38 -7.54
N LYS A 387 2.65 5.51 -8.53
CA LYS A 387 1.68 4.52 -9.01
C LYS A 387 1.34 3.44 -7.98
N GLU A 388 2.21 3.22 -7.01
CA GLU A 388 2.02 2.22 -5.96
C GLU A 388 1.37 2.82 -4.70
N VAL A 389 1.14 4.14 -4.67
CA VAL A 389 0.43 4.80 -3.56
C VAL A 389 -1.06 4.58 -3.75
N PRO A 390 -1.74 3.83 -2.84
CA PRO A 390 -3.17 3.57 -2.97
C PRO A 390 -3.97 4.87 -2.97
N GLU A 391 -5.04 4.94 -3.76
CA GLU A 391 -5.99 6.07 -3.80
C GLU A 391 -5.33 7.45 -4.05
N LEU A 392 -4.14 7.47 -4.67
CA LEU A 392 -3.54 8.70 -5.18
C LEU A 392 -4.15 9.02 -6.55
N GLU A 393 -4.67 10.22 -6.71
CA GLU A 393 -5.32 10.64 -7.96
C GLU A 393 -4.34 10.63 -9.15
N ASP A 394 -4.76 10.11 -10.30
CA ASP A 394 -3.95 9.99 -11.54
C ASP A 394 -3.32 11.31 -11.97
N ARG A 395 -4.03 12.44 -11.73
CA ARG A 395 -3.51 13.79 -12.02
C ARG A 395 -2.28 14.16 -11.17
N LEU A 396 -2.22 13.72 -9.89
CA LEU A 396 -1.05 13.89 -9.03
C LEU A 396 0.07 12.92 -9.41
N VAL A 397 -0.28 11.65 -9.68
CA VAL A 397 0.69 10.66 -10.20
C VAL A 397 1.40 11.22 -11.42
N SER A 398 0.67 11.70 -12.41
CA SER A 398 1.23 12.30 -13.63
C SER A 398 2.13 13.51 -13.34
N ARG A 399 1.77 14.36 -12.36
CA ARG A 399 2.59 15.51 -11.98
C ARG A 399 3.87 15.12 -11.27
N PHE A 400 3.81 14.16 -10.36
CA PHE A 400 4.99 13.68 -9.63
C PHE A 400 5.97 12.96 -10.56
N GLU A 401 5.48 12.24 -11.57
CA GLU A 401 6.29 11.54 -12.57
C GLU A 401 6.76 12.44 -13.73
N SER A 402 6.24 13.66 -13.86
CA SER A 402 6.62 14.56 -14.96
C SER A 402 8.06 15.08 -14.90
N GLY A 403 8.72 14.94 -13.75
CA GLY A 403 10.09 15.34 -13.50
C GLY A 403 11.07 14.17 -13.43
N LEU A 404 12.03 14.25 -12.50
CA LEU A 404 13.00 13.20 -12.25
C LEU A 404 12.62 12.39 -11.01
N ILE A 405 12.58 11.08 -11.16
CA ILE A 405 12.47 10.14 -10.02
C ILE A 405 13.86 9.60 -9.72
N ALA A 406 14.31 9.76 -8.48
CA ALA A 406 15.60 9.28 -8.01
C ALA A 406 15.40 8.33 -6.84
N ASP A 407 15.81 7.08 -7.03
CA ASP A 407 15.64 6.03 -6.04
C ASP A 407 16.88 5.85 -5.16
N ILE A 408 16.68 5.52 -3.87
CA ILE A 408 17.73 5.18 -2.92
C ILE A 408 17.54 3.73 -2.48
N GLN A 409 18.56 2.91 -2.71
CA GLN A 409 18.59 1.52 -2.28
C GLN A 409 19.24 1.36 -0.90
N PRO A 410 19.04 0.24 -0.19
CA PRO A 410 19.76 -0.06 1.03
C PRO A 410 21.29 0.04 0.84
N PRO A 411 22.03 0.63 1.80
CA PRO A 411 23.46 0.86 1.66
C PRO A 411 24.24 -0.44 1.75
N GLU A 412 25.28 -0.56 0.95
CA GLU A 412 26.27 -1.64 1.01
C GLU A 412 27.06 -1.57 2.33
N TYR A 413 27.74 -2.65 2.68
CA TYR A 413 28.47 -2.82 3.93
C TYR A 413 29.47 -1.68 4.20
N GLU A 414 30.25 -1.28 3.20
CA GLU A 414 31.24 -0.21 3.30
C GLU A 414 30.57 1.15 3.54
N THR A 415 29.45 1.38 2.92
CA THR A 415 28.65 2.60 3.10
C THR A 415 28.08 2.65 4.51
N ARG A 416 27.62 1.51 5.06
CA ARG A 416 27.14 1.43 6.46
C ARG A 416 28.25 1.77 7.46
N ILE A 417 29.46 1.24 7.27
CA ILE A 417 30.63 1.58 8.11
C ILE A 417 30.92 3.08 8.03
N ALA A 418 30.90 3.66 6.83
CA ALA A 418 31.15 5.09 6.65
C ALA A 418 30.09 5.96 7.34
N ILE A 419 28.81 5.55 7.31
CA ILE A 419 27.72 6.22 8.03
C ILE A 419 27.94 6.15 9.55
N LEU A 420 28.28 4.97 10.08
CA LEU A 420 28.56 4.79 11.51
C LEU A 420 29.76 5.62 11.96
N ARG A 421 30.85 5.60 11.19
CA ARG A 421 32.06 6.41 11.47
C ARG A 421 31.74 7.90 11.51
N ARG A 422 30.93 8.38 10.55
CA ARG A 422 30.48 9.77 10.53
C ARG A 422 29.66 10.12 11.76
N ARG A 423 28.67 9.31 12.12
CA ARG A 423 27.81 9.53 13.30
C ARG A 423 28.60 9.50 14.61
N ALA A 424 29.54 8.56 14.75
CA ALA A 424 30.45 8.49 15.92
C ALA A 424 31.29 9.77 16.03
N LYS A 425 31.87 10.24 14.92
CA LYS A 425 32.61 11.49 14.86
C LYS A 425 31.76 12.71 15.24
N ASP A 426 30.53 12.78 14.74
CA ASP A 426 29.59 13.87 15.04
C ASP A 426 29.16 13.85 16.52
N ALA A 427 29.18 12.67 17.17
CA ALA A 427 29.03 12.50 18.62
C ALA A 427 30.30 12.78 19.43
N GLY A 428 31.43 13.08 18.77
CA GLY A 428 32.73 13.35 19.41
C GLY A 428 33.43 12.12 19.94
N ILE A 429 33.11 10.92 19.44
CA ILE A 429 33.65 9.64 19.91
C ILE A 429 34.43 8.98 18.79
N GLU A 430 35.69 8.61 19.08
CA GLU A 430 36.50 7.75 18.23
C GLU A 430 36.17 6.29 18.53
N MET A 431 35.88 5.52 17.49
CA MET A 431 35.53 4.11 17.60
C MET A 431 36.48 3.26 16.75
N GLU A 432 36.80 2.09 17.27
CA GLU A 432 37.60 1.10 16.54
C GLU A 432 36.86 0.57 15.33
N GLU A 433 37.60 0.27 14.27
CA GLU A 433 37.03 -0.23 13.01
C GLU A 433 36.25 -1.54 13.19
N GLU A 434 36.74 -2.43 14.09
CA GLU A 434 36.06 -3.71 14.38
C GLU A 434 34.70 -3.52 15.04
N VAL A 435 34.54 -2.48 15.87
CA VAL A 435 33.26 -2.11 16.48
C VAL A 435 32.28 -1.64 15.41
N LEU A 436 32.71 -0.71 14.53
CA LEU A 436 31.91 -0.22 13.43
C LEU A 436 31.50 -1.34 12.47
N ALA A 437 32.45 -2.22 12.13
CA ALA A 437 32.25 -3.39 11.30
C ALA A 437 31.20 -4.36 11.91
N THR A 438 31.28 -4.57 13.24
CA THR A 438 30.34 -5.42 13.96
C THR A 438 28.92 -4.83 13.89
N ILE A 439 28.73 -3.55 14.19
CA ILE A 439 27.42 -2.90 14.12
C ILE A 439 26.88 -2.95 12.66
N ALA A 440 27.72 -2.65 11.68
CA ALA A 440 27.35 -2.69 10.26
C ALA A 440 26.94 -4.09 9.75
N SER A 441 27.51 -5.15 10.33
CA SER A 441 27.14 -6.53 9.98
C SER A 441 25.79 -6.96 10.55
N LEU A 442 25.41 -6.40 11.70
CA LEU A 442 24.18 -6.75 12.42
C LEU A 442 22.93 -6.04 11.86
N VAL A 443 23.11 -4.86 11.26
CA VAL A 443 22.01 -4.05 10.72
C VAL A 443 22.26 -3.78 9.25
N SER A 444 21.44 -4.39 8.35
CA SER A 444 21.67 -4.35 6.90
C SER A 444 20.77 -3.39 6.14
N ASP A 445 19.52 -3.22 6.55
CA ASP A 445 18.48 -2.73 5.66
C ASP A 445 18.00 -1.30 5.97
N ASN A 446 18.31 -0.77 7.14
CA ASN A 446 17.75 0.49 7.63
C ASN A 446 18.79 1.36 8.36
N ILE A 447 19.08 2.54 7.78
CA ILE A 447 20.05 3.49 8.38
C ILE A 447 19.55 4.05 9.72
N ARG A 448 18.23 4.13 9.93
CA ARG A 448 17.66 4.56 11.22
C ARG A 448 17.94 3.54 12.32
N GLU A 449 17.79 2.25 12.01
CA GLU A 449 18.14 1.16 12.93
C GLU A 449 19.64 1.08 13.18
N LEU A 450 20.44 1.30 12.14
CA LEU A 450 21.90 1.38 12.24
C LEU A 450 22.31 2.48 13.22
N GLY A 451 21.68 3.67 13.13
CA GLY A 451 21.87 4.75 14.09
C GLY A 451 21.40 4.39 15.50
N GLY A 452 20.26 3.73 15.63
CA GLY A 452 19.74 3.26 16.91
C GLY A 452 20.65 2.24 17.60
N ALA A 453 21.28 1.33 16.84
CA ALA A 453 22.27 0.39 17.36
C ALA A 453 23.52 1.12 17.88
N LEU A 454 24.03 2.07 17.11
CA LEU A 454 25.15 2.91 17.56
C LEU A 454 24.79 3.67 18.84
N ASN A 455 23.64 4.32 18.89
CA ASN A 455 23.20 5.10 20.06
C ASN A 455 23.07 4.23 21.32
N ARG A 456 22.64 2.97 21.21
CA ARG A 456 22.61 2.02 22.34
C ARG A 456 24.00 1.75 22.89
N VAL A 457 24.98 1.51 22.02
CA VAL A 457 26.38 1.28 22.44
C VAL A 457 26.95 2.52 23.10
N LEU A 458 26.72 3.71 22.54
CA LEU A 458 27.17 4.98 23.09
C LEU A 458 26.53 5.29 24.45
N ALA A 459 25.22 5.05 24.57
CA ALA A 459 24.52 5.25 25.85
C ALA A 459 25.05 4.33 26.93
N PHE A 460 25.28 3.04 26.62
CA PHE A 460 25.86 2.10 27.58
C PHE A 460 27.27 2.53 28.02
N SER A 461 28.14 2.85 27.06
CA SER A 461 29.52 3.36 27.34
C SER A 461 29.48 4.59 28.23
N SER A 462 28.64 5.57 27.92
CA SER A 462 28.48 6.80 28.72
C SER A 462 28.00 6.53 30.14
N LEU A 463 27.02 5.64 30.33
CA LEU A 463 26.46 5.28 31.63
C LEU A 463 27.45 4.46 32.50
N MET A 464 28.28 3.64 31.85
CA MET A 464 29.33 2.89 32.51
C MET A 464 30.57 3.73 32.84
N GLY A 465 30.80 4.82 32.09
CA GLY A 465 32.03 5.61 32.13
C GLY A 465 33.23 4.84 31.59
N GLU A 466 33.01 3.96 30.63
CA GLU A 466 34.03 3.09 30.03
C GLU A 466 34.09 3.30 28.52
N PRO A 467 35.26 3.15 27.86
CA PRO A 467 35.37 3.28 26.42
C PRO A 467 34.57 2.17 25.72
N VAL A 468 34.12 2.43 24.48
CA VAL A 468 33.46 1.44 23.66
C VAL A 468 34.47 0.35 23.27
N THR A 469 34.14 -0.92 23.57
CA THR A 469 34.92 -2.09 23.18
C THR A 469 34.09 -3.04 22.31
N LEU A 470 34.78 -3.95 21.63
CA LEU A 470 34.12 -4.96 20.80
C LEU A 470 33.23 -5.90 21.62
N GLU A 471 33.73 -6.33 22.83
CA GLU A 471 32.98 -7.18 23.74
C GLU A 471 31.71 -6.49 24.24
N MET A 472 31.83 -5.25 24.69
CA MET A 472 30.71 -4.40 25.11
C MET A 472 29.68 -4.28 23.97
N THR A 473 30.15 -4.01 22.74
CA THR A 473 29.28 -3.87 21.56
C THR A 473 28.50 -5.14 21.27
N LYS A 474 29.15 -6.30 21.28
CA LYS A 474 28.49 -7.59 21.09
C LYS A 474 27.49 -7.90 22.19
N GLU A 475 27.76 -7.51 23.42
CA GLU A 475 26.86 -7.71 24.54
C GLU A 475 25.64 -6.79 24.47
N VAL A 476 25.84 -5.49 24.24
CA VAL A 476 24.75 -4.49 24.12
C VAL A 476 23.84 -4.77 22.93
N LEU A 477 24.38 -5.33 21.86
CA LEU A 477 23.65 -5.67 20.64
C LEU A 477 23.31 -7.16 20.56
N ARG A 478 23.39 -7.89 21.66
CA ARG A 478 23.13 -9.33 21.72
C ARG A 478 21.71 -9.69 21.27
N ASP A 479 20.75 -8.81 21.51
CA ASP A 479 19.39 -8.93 20.99
C ASP A 479 19.33 -8.83 19.45
N LEU A 480 20.24 -8.10 18.82
CA LEU A 480 20.40 -8.08 17.37
C LEU A 480 21.21 -9.26 16.84
N THR A 481 22.19 -9.76 17.63
CA THR A 481 22.93 -11.01 17.31
C THR A 481 22.08 -12.24 17.60
N SER A 482 21.23 -12.17 18.60
CA SER A 482 20.25 -13.21 18.94
C SER A 482 18.92 -13.01 18.20
N GLN A 483 18.84 -12.11 17.25
CA GLN A 483 17.86 -12.08 16.16
C GLN A 483 18.26 -13.01 14.97
N GLU A 484 18.95 -14.07 15.24
CA GLU A 484 18.31 -15.36 15.01
C GLU A 484 17.09 -15.35 15.94
N PRO A 485 15.87 -15.34 15.43
CA PRO A 485 14.70 -15.06 16.26
C PRO A 485 14.55 -16.12 17.33
N LYS A 486 14.99 -15.81 18.57
CA LYS A 486 14.65 -16.65 19.74
C LYS A 486 13.13 -16.80 19.93
N ARG A 487 12.34 -15.90 19.33
CA ARG A 487 10.89 -16.02 19.22
C ARG A 487 10.45 -17.12 18.24
N GLY A 488 11.22 -17.39 17.17
CA GLY A 488 10.85 -18.42 16.20
C GLY A 488 11.10 -19.85 16.69
N LYS A 489 12.15 -20.10 17.51
CA LYS A 489 12.45 -21.49 17.91
C LYS A 489 11.32 -22.12 18.74
N ALA A 490 10.81 -21.44 19.75
CA ALA A 490 9.71 -21.96 20.55
C ALA A 490 8.40 -22.08 19.74
N LYS A 491 8.09 -21.10 18.91
CA LYS A 491 6.87 -21.12 18.07
C LYS A 491 6.97 -22.08 16.88
N VAL A 492 8.15 -22.21 16.26
CA VAL A 492 8.38 -23.20 15.19
C VAL A 492 8.35 -24.62 15.75
N GLU A 493 8.91 -24.85 16.93
CA GLU A 493 8.83 -26.14 17.63
C GLU A 493 7.40 -26.50 18.07
N ASP A 494 6.59 -25.52 18.46
CA ASP A 494 5.18 -25.72 18.76
C ASP A 494 4.36 -25.97 17.48
N ALA A 495 4.60 -25.21 16.41
CA ALA A 495 3.94 -25.40 15.12
C ALA A 495 4.33 -26.75 14.47
N GLU A 496 5.54 -27.24 14.71
CA GLU A 496 5.98 -28.55 14.22
C GLU A 496 5.19 -29.71 14.84
N LYS A 497 4.81 -29.61 16.12
CA LYS A 497 3.96 -30.61 16.79
C LYS A 497 2.56 -30.68 16.19
N ASP A 498 2.14 -29.62 15.49
CA ASP A 498 0.84 -29.49 14.87
C ASP A 498 0.82 -29.88 13.39
N LEU A 499 2.01 -30.05 12.73
CA LEU A 499 2.08 -30.49 11.34
C LEU A 499 1.63 -31.95 11.19
N LYS A 500 0.47 -32.15 10.56
CA LYS A 500 -0.10 -33.49 10.31
C LYS A 500 0.31 -34.00 8.94
N PRO A 501 0.62 -35.30 8.81
CA PRO A 501 0.75 -35.93 7.49
C PRO A 501 -0.54 -35.73 6.68
N GLY A 502 -0.42 -35.34 5.42
CA GLY A 502 -1.57 -34.98 4.56
C GLY A 502 -2.05 -33.53 4.74
N GLY A 503 -1.42 -32.76 5.63
CA GLY A 503 -1.79 -31.38 5.88
C GLY A 503 -1.19 -30.39 4.87
N ALA A 504 -1.94 -29.32 4.60
CA ALA A 504 -1.51 -28.18 3.80
C ALA A 504 -1.52 -26.88 4.64
N TYR A 505 -0.40 -26.20 4.68
CA TYR A 505 -0.15 -25.08 5.59
C TYR A 505 0.30 -23.84 4.84
N LEU A 506 -0.32 -22.71 5.14
CA LEU A 506 0.07 -21.38 4.68
C LEU A 506 0.95 -20.71 5.73
N VAL A 507 2.23 -20.52 5.42
CA VAL A 507 3.21 -19.85 6.29
C VAL A 507 3.27 -18.39 5.92
N LYS A 508 2.77 -17.53 6.79
CA LYS A 508 2.76 -16.06 6.60
C LYS A 508 3.99 -15.45 7.23
N GLU A 509 4.91 -14.98 6.40
CA GLU A 509 6.18 -14.38 6.79
C GLU A 509 6.65 -13.37 5.74
N GLU A 510 7.38 -12.34 6.15
CA GLU A 510 7.90 -11.35 5.20
C GLU A 510 9.08 -11.89 4.37
N ARG A 511 9.84 -12.82 4.93
CA ARG A 511 10.98 -13.50 4.27
C ARG A 511 10.91 -14.98 4.55
N PRO A 512 11.19 -15.83 3.56
CA PRO A 512 11.05 -17.28 3.69
C PRO A 512 12.15 -17.86 4.59
N THR A 513 11.95 -17.79 5.90
CA THR A 513 12.88 -18.28 6.92
C THR A 513 12.27 -19.40 7.74
N ASP A 514 11.08 -19.21 8.27
CA ASP A 514 10.41 -20.20 9.12
C ASP A 514 9.83 -21.33 8.28
N CYS A 515 9.36 -21.06 7.07
CA CYS A 515 8.95 -22.10 6.12
C CYS A 515 10.10 -23.04 5.77
N PHE A 516 11.34 -22.53 5.57
CA PHE A 516 12.51 -23.38 5.31
C PHE A 516 12.88 -24.25 6.51
N ARG A 517 12.76 -23.74 7.74
CA ARG A 517 12.98 -24.51 8.97
C ARG A 517 11.94 -25.60 9.15
N LEU A 518 10.66 -25.29 8.98
CA LEU A 518 9.57 -26.26 9.03
C LEU A 518 9.75 -27.34 7.97
N PHE A 519 10.09 -26.95 6.74
CA PHE A 519 10.34 -27.86 5.64
C PHE A 519 11.52 -28.78 5.93
N SER A 520 12.66 -28.25 6.40
CA SER A 520 13.86 -29.03 6.76
C SER A 520 13.50 -30.18 7.71
N ARG A 521 12.76 -29.85 8.77
CA ARG A 521 12.35 -30.84 9.78
C ARG A 521 11.29 -31.82 9.28
N ALA A 522 10.30 -31.34 8.54
CA ALA A 522 9.28 -32.22 7.94
C ALA A 522 9.90 -33.20 6.92
N ALA A 523 10.88 -32.74 6.15
CA ALA A 523 11.63 -33.57 5.20
C ALA A 523 12.53 -34.61 5.90
N ALA A 524 13.16 -34.25 7.02
CA ALA A 524 13.99 -35.16 7.82
C ALA A 524 13.19 -36.30 8.45
N GLY A 525 11.91 -36.12 8.70
CA GLY A 525 11.00 -37.14 9.23
C GLY A 525 10.42 -38.11 8.20
N GLY A 526 10.84 -38.06 6.92
CA GLY A 526 10.31 -38.86 5.82
C GLY A 526 11.35 -39.23 4.76
N ASP A 527 10.86 -39.47 3.53
CA ASP A 527 11.69 -39.85 2.36
C ASP A 527 12.35 -38.61 1.69
N GLY A 528 12.50 -37.52 2.41
CA GLY A 528 13.06 -36.26 1.92
C GLY A 528 11.99 -35.20 1.55
N GLY A 529 12.35 -34.27 0.68
CA GLY A 529 11.45 -33.20 0.28
C GLY A 529 11.73 -32.58 -1.09
N VAL A 530 10.75 -31.87 -1.64
CA VAL A 530 10.90 -31.02 -2.79
C VAL A 530 10.65 -29.57 -2.38
N LEU A 531 11.62 -28.71 -2.65
CA LEU A 531 11.59 -27.27 -2.42
C LEU A 531 11.61 -26.56 -3.77
N ILE A 532 10.57 -25.76 -4.04
CA ILE A 532 10.48 -24.87 -5.18
C ILE A 532 10.61 -23.45 -4.65
N THR A 533 11.64 -22.71 -5.04
CA THR A 533 11.96 -21.40 -4.44
C THR A 533 12.50 -20.38 -5.45
N ARG A 534 12.20 -19.10 -5.22
CA ARG A 534 12.82 -17.96 -5.91
C ARG A 534 14.23 -17.67 -5.39
N SER A 535 14.53 -18.10 -4.20
CA SER A 535 15.84 -17.91 -3.58
C SER A 535 16.90 -18.77 -4.27
N ASN A 536 18.14 -18.25 -4.39
CA ASN A 536 19.24 -19.00 -5.01
C ASN A 536 19.54 -20.28 -4.20
N PRO A 537 19.50 -21.48 -4.83
CA PRO A 537 19.67 -22.77 -4.14
C PRO A 537 20.95 -22.88 -3.31
N LYS A 538 22.08 -22.33 -3.78
CA LYS A 538 23.35 -22.35 -3.03
C LYS A 538 23.23 -21.60 -1.71
N ARG A 539 22.66 -20.40 -1.74
CA ARG A 539 22.46 -19.58 -0.53
C ARG A 539 21.47 -20.23 0.45
N VAL A 540 20.46 -20.93 -0.08
CA VAL A 540 19.50 -21.65 0.76
C VAL A 540 20.18 -22.84 1.45
N ARG A 541 21.02 -23.63 0.73
CA ARG A 541 21.80 -24.72 1.31
C ARG A 541 22.86 -24.28 2.32
N GLU A 542 23.48 -23.11 2.10
CA GLU A 542 24.45 -22.54 3.04
C GLU A 542 23.79 -22.13 4.39
N LYS A 543 22.54 -21.73 4.34
CA LYS A 543 21.83 -21.16 5.48
C LYS A 543 20.96 -22.18 6.24
N PHE A 544 20.45 -23.19 5.54
CA PHE A 544 19.52 -24.18 6.08
C PHE A 544 20.02 -25.61 5.78
N ASP A 545 19.96 -26.46 6.80
CA ASP A 545 20.22 -27.91 6.60
C ASP A 545 18.95 -28.54 5.99
N LEU A 546 18.96 -28.74 4.70
CA LEU A 546 17.85 -29.34 3.94
C LEU A 546 18.04 -30.81 3.64
N GLY A 547 19.10 -31.43 4.16
CA GLY A 547 19.41 -32.84 3.95
C GLY A 547 19.43 -33.23 2.47
N ALA A 548 18.75 -34.31 2.11
CA ALA A 548 18.66 -34.84 0.74
C ALA A 548 17.50 -34.18 -0.08
N ALA A 549 16.95 -33.05 0.36
CA ALA A 549 15.86 -32.43 -0.35
C ALA A 549 16.28 -31.94 -1.74
N ARG A 550 15.43 -32.19 -2.74
CA ARG A 550 15.60 -31.67 -4.09
C ARG A 550 15.15 -30.20 -4.13
N ILE A 551 16.02 -29.30 -4.57
CA ILE A 551 15.72 -27.89 -4.69
C ILE A 551 15.58 -27.54 -6.17
N LEU A 552 14.44 -26.98 -6.55
CA LEU A 552 14.14 -26.48 -7.88
C LEU A 552 14.10 -24.95 -7.81
N TRP A 553 15.01 -24.30 -8.54
CA TRP A 553 15.05 -22.84 -8.61
C TRP A 553 13.98 -22.34 -9.57
N LEU A 554 12.98 -21.65 -9.03
CA LEU A 554 11.86 -21.12 -9.79
C LEU A 554 12.32 -19.87 -10.59
N THR A 555 12.63 -20.07 -11.88
CA THR A 555 13.17 -19.03 -12.75
C THR A 555 12.96 -19.39 -14.22
N ASP A 556 12.87 -18.37 -15.11
CA ASP A 556 12.84 -18.55 -16.56
C ASP A 556 14.24 -18.77 -17.18
N ARG A 557 15.30 -18.64 -16.35
CA ARG A 557 16.67 -18.76 -16.84
C ARG A 557 17.16 -20.19 -16.63
N GLU A 558 17.79 -20.78 -17.65
CA GLU A 558 18.51 -22.02 -17.49
C GLU A 558 19.81 -21.79 -16.69
N SER A 559 20.11 -22.71 -15.78
CA SER A 559 21.35 -22.73 -15.01
C SER A 559 22.13 -24.00 -15.32
N SER A 560 23.43 -23.86 -15.54
CA SER A 560 24.32 -25.02 -15.74
C SER A 560 24.69 -25.73 -14.42
N SER A 561 24.42 -25.13 -13.28
CA SER A 561 24.86 -25.62 -11.96
C SER A 561 23.74 -25.97 -10.99
N GLU A 562 22.49 -25.57 -11.27
CA GLU A 562 21.33 -25.78 -10.39
C GLU A 562 20.13 -26.26 -11.21
N ASP A 563 19.28 -27.10 -10.58
CA ASP A 563 18.02 -27.52 -11.18
C ASP A 563 17.06 -26.32 -11.23
N THR A 564 16.60 -25.97 -12.41
CA THR A 564 15.67 -24.84 -12.62
C THR A 564 14.30 -25.34 -13.05
N ILE A 565 13.27 -24.58 -12.68
CA ILE A 565 11.90 -24.81 -13.10
C ILE A 565 11.25 -23.48 -13.50
N PRO A 566 10.67 -23.39 -14.71
CA PRO A 566 9.94 -22.19 -15.14
C PRO A 566 8.59 -22.07 -14.40
N PRO A 567 7.96 -20.88 -14.35
CA PRO A 567 6.68 -20.63 -13.67
C PRO A 567 5.47 -21.20 -14.43
N VAL A 568 5.62 -22.40 -14.99
CA VAL A 568 4.60 -23.16 -15.71
C VAL A 568 3.95 -24.14 -14.75
N LEU A 569 2.68 -23.92 -14.40
CA LEU A 569 1.98 -24.64 -13.32
C LEU A 569 1.89 -26.15 -13.58
N GLU A 570 1.65 -26.57 -14.84
CA GLU A 570 1.58 -27.97 -15.24
C GLU A 570 2.92 -28.70 -15.05
N ARG A 571 4.04 -28.00 -15.27
CA ARG A 571 5.36 -28.58 -15.06
C ARG A 571 5.70 -28.70 -13.58
N ILE A 572 5.32 -27.69 -12.80
CA ILE A 572 5.52 -27.71 -11.36
C ILE A 572 4.76 -28.87 -10.71
N ILE A 573 3.49 -29.05 -11.05
CA ILE A 573 2.69 -30.14 -10.50
C ILE A 573 3.22 -31.49 -10.92
N TYR A 574 3.68 -31.63 -12.17
CA TYR A 574 4.29 -32.86 -12.66
C TYR A 574 5.54 -33.27 -11.85
N GLU A 575 6.45 -32.32 -11.57
CA GLU A 575 7.65 -32.58 -10.77
C GLU A 575 7.32 -32.98 -9.33
N ILE A 576 6.29 -32.35 -8.75
CA ILE A 576 5.80 -32.72 -7.41
C ILE A 576 5.16 -34.10 -7.40
N GLU A 577 4.28 -34.40 -8.37
CA GLU A 577 3.62 -35.71 -8.49
C GLU A 577 4.65 -36.85 -8.71
N GLU A 578 5.67 -36.61 -9.55
CA GLU A 578 6.76 -37.59 -9.77
C GLU A 578 7.60 -37.81 -8.50
N PHE A 579 7.79 -36.78 -7.68
CA PHE A 579 8.43 -36.95 -6.38
C PHE A 579 7.55 -37.79 -5.43
N MET A 580 6.26 -37.46 -5.35
CA MET A 580 5.31 -38.16 -4.48
C MET A 580 5.15 -39.66 -4.83
N LYS A 581 5.26 -40.02 -6.11
CA LYS A 581 5.21 -41.43 -6.57
C LYS A 581 6.41 -42.28 -6.10
N LYS A 582 7.57 -41.64 -5.83
CA LYS A 582 8.81 -42.33 -5.47
C LYS A 582 8.98 -42.61 -3.99
N GLY A 583 8.19 -41.93 -3.14
CA GLY A 583 8.24 -42.05 -1.69
C GLY A 583 6.88 -42.31 -1.07
N SER A 584 6.84 -42.47 0.23
CA SER A 584 5.61 -42.71 1.00
C SER A 584 5.26 -41.57 1.96
N ARG A 585 6.25 -40.75 2.33
CA ARG A 585 6.12 -39.61 3.26
C ARG A 585 7.23 -38.60 2.99
N GLY A 586 6.91 -37.32 3.05
CA GLY A 586 7.89 -36.24 2.86
C GLY A 586 7.29 -34.86 2.98
N ALA A 587 8.07 -33.87 2.57
CA ALA A 587 7.64 -32.48 2.59
C ALA A 587 7.71 -31.83 1.20
N ILE A 588 6.78 -30.95 0.93
CA ILE A 588 6.72 -30.11 -0.26
C ILE A 588 6.66 -28.66 0.21
N LEU A 589 7.54 -27.79 -0.31
CA LEU A 589 7.50 -26.36 -0.04
C LEU A 589 7.52 -25.59 -1.34
N ILE A 590 6.60 -24.65 -1.47
CA ILE A 590 6.60 -23.64 -2.53
C ILE A 590 6.83 -22.27 -1.89
N ASP A 591 7.91 -21.60 -2.32
CA ASP A 591 8.28 -20.22 -2.00
C ASP A 591 8.35 -19.41 -3.28
N GLY A 592 7.64 -18.27 -3.32
CA GLY A 592 7.54 -17.41 -4.50
C GLY A 592 6.19 -17.51 -5.22
N ILE A 593 5.11 -17.64 -4.46
CA ILE A 593 3.74 -17.65 -5.00
C ILE A 593 3.43 -16.37 -5.78
N GLU A 594 3.95 -15.22 -5.35
CA GLU A 594 3.82 -13.94 -6.03
C GLU A 594 4.40 -13.96 -7.46
N TYR A 595 5.51 -14.69 -7.65
CA TYR A 595 6.08 -14.89 -8.98
C TYR A 595 5.22 -15.82 -9.84
N LEU A 596 4.60 -16.82 -9.25
CA LEU A 596 3.62 -17.66 -9.95
C LEU A 596 2.40 -16.85 -10.37
N VAL A 597 1.87 -16.00 -9.50
CA VAL A 597 0.72 -15.13 -9.78
C VAL A 597 1.05 -14.06 -10.83
N SER A 598 2.27 -13.51 -10.82
CA SER A 598 2.68 -12.52 -11.84
C SER A 598 2.86 -13.11 -13.24
N ASN A 599 3.14 -14.41 -13.35
CA ASN A 599 3.30 -15.12 -14.63
C ASN A 599 2.05 -15.91 -15.06
N ASN A 600 1.06 -16.02 -14.16
CA ASN A 600 -0.21 -16.70 -14.39
C ASN A 600 -1.32 -15.85 -13.73
N SER A 601 -2.59 -16.08 -14.04
CA SER A 601 -3.65 -15.44 -13.27
C SER A 601 -3.75 -16.04 -11.86
N PHE A 602 -4.20 -15.23 -10.87
CA PHE A 602 -4.45 -15.75 -9.52
C PHE A 602 -5.39 -16.96 -9.52
N ASP A 603 -6.45 -16.93 -10.35
CA ASP A 603 -7.39 -18.04 -10.49
C ASP A 603 -6.73 -19.33 -11.00
N ALA A 604 -5.75 -19.23 -11.91
CA ALA A 604 -5.00 -20.38 -12.39
C ALA A 604 -4.10 -20.96 -11.27
N VAL A 605 -3.41 -20.09 -10.53
CA VAL A 605 -2.59 -20.48 -9.39
C VAL A 605 -3.45 -21.10 -8.28
N LEU A 606 -4.61 -20.54 -7.99
CA LEU A 606 -5.55 -21.07 -7.00
C LEU A 606 -6.05 -22.49 -7.38
N LYS A 607 -6.40 -22.71 -8.66
CA LYS A 607 -6.77 -24.05 -9.16
C LYS A 607 -5.62 -25.05 -9.04
N PHE A 608 -4.40 -24.61 -9.36
CA PHE A 608 -3.18 -25.41 -9.18
C PHE A 608 -2.98 -25.80 -7.71
N LEU A 609 -3.09 -24.83 -6.79
CA LEU A 609 -2.93 -25.08 -5.35
C LEU A 609 -4.01 -26.03 -4.82
N ARG A 610 -5.28 -25.87 -5.20
CA ARG A 610 -6.36 -26.79 -4.83
C ARG A 610 -6.08 -28.21 -5.28
N ARG A 611 -5.67 -28.40 -6.53
CA ARG A 611 -5.27 -29.71 -7.03
C ARG A 611 -4.12 -30.31 -6.24
N LEU A 612 -3.13 -29.51 -5.85
CA LEU A 612 -2.01 -29.97 -5.04
C LEU A 612 -2.45 -30.33 -3.61
N ILE A 613 -3.32 -29.53 -3.00
CA ILE A 613 -3.90 -29.78 -1.67
C ILE A 613 -4.69 -31.09 -1.69
N ASP A 614 -5.52 -31.32 -2.70
CA ASP A 614 -6.29 -32.56 -2.86
C ASP A 614 -5.34 -33.77 -2.93
N HIS A 615 -4.30 -33.72 -3.78
CA HIS A 615 -3.31 -34.79 -3.88
C HIS A 615 -2.57 -35.06 -2.56
N VAL A 616 -2.18 -33.98 -1.85
CA VAL A 616 -1.47 -34.10 -0.57
C VAL A 616 -2.38 -34.71 0.50
N SER A 617 -3.67 -34.36 0.52
CA SER A 617 -4.64 -34.82 1.52
C SER A 617 -4.85 -36.36 1.49
N GLU A 618 -4.65 -36.98 0.32
CA GLU A 618 -4.75 -38.44 0.12
C GLU A 618 -3.45 -39.18 0.45
N THR A 619 -2.40 -38.46 0.88
CA THR A 619 -1.06 -39.00 1.10
C THR A 619 -0.53 -38.70 2.51
N ARG A 620 0.71 -39.07 2.78
CA ARG A 620 1.42 -38.69 4.01
C ARG A 620 2.44 -37.57 3.81
N TYR A 621 2.34 -36.84 2.69
CA TYR A 621 3.18 -35.67 2.46
C TYR A 621 2.61 -34.45 3.18
N THR A 622 3.49 -33.54 3.58
CA THR A 622 3.10 -32.25 4.17
C THR A 622 3.40 -31.16 3.15
N PHE A 623 2.42 -30.32 2.85
CA PHE A 623 2.58 -29.21 1.95
C PHE A 623 2.68 -27.88 2.72
N LEU A 624 3.70 -27.10 2.42
CA LEU A 624 3.96 -25.77 2.96
C LEU A 624 3.95 -24.75 1.82
N LEU A 625 3.25 -23.66 1.98
CA LEU A 625 3.24 -22.52 1.07
C LEU A 625 3.74 -21.28 1.81
N SER A 626 4.86 -20.71 1.38
CA SER A 626 5.36 -19.44 1.92
C SER A 626 4.66 -18.28 1.24
N LEU A 627 4.20 -17.32 2.02
CA LEU A 627 3.51 -16.14 1.55
C LEU A 627 3.97 -14.90 2.33
N SER A 628 4.45 -13.87 1.61
CA SER A 628 4.55 -12.52 2.16
C SER A 628 3.20 -11.80 1.98
N PRO A 629 2.53 -11.42 3.09
CA PRO A 629 1.19 -10.81 3.01
C PRO A 629 1.14 -9.50 2.20
N ALA A 630 2.28 -8.82 2.06
CA ALA A 630 2.39 -7.57 1.30
C ALA A 630 2.41 -7.75 -0.23
N THR A 631 2.54 -8.99 -0.74
CA THR A 631 2.76 -9.27 -2.16
C THR A 631 1.51 -9.60 -2.96
N LEU A 632 0.42 -9.95 -2.29
CA LEU A 632 -0.88 -10.25 -2.89
C LEU A 632 -1.97 -9.30 -2.37
N LYS A 633 -3.09 -9.21 -3.08
CA LYS A 633 -4.25 -8.44 -2.64
C LYS A 633 -4.89 -9.08 -1.41
N GLU A 634 -5.41 -8.27 -0.49
CA GLU A 634 -6.03 -8.75 0.76
C GLU A 634 -7.12 -9.82 0.53
N GLN A 635 -7.89 -9.68 -0.54
CA GLN A 635 -8.92 -10.66 -0.93
C GLN A 635 -8.30 -12.00 -1.36
N GLU A 636 -7.17 -11.96 -2.09
CA GLU A 636 -6.44 -13.15 -2.54
C GLU A 636 -5.82 -13.90 -1.35
N VAL A 637 -5.23 -13.15 -0.40
CA VAL A 637 -4.72 -13.71 0.85
C VAL A 637 -5.84 -14.41 1.64
N LYS A 638 -7.00 -13.76 1.81
CA LYS A 638 -8.16 -14.36 2.50
C LYS A 638 -8.70 -15.62 1.84
N ILE A 639 -8.58 -15.72 0.52
CA ILE A 639 -8.95 -16.95 -0.20
C ILE A 639 -7.97 -18.07 0.16
N LEU A 640 -6.66 -17.82 0.12
CA LEU A 640 -5.65 -18.81 0.48
C LEU A 640 -5.76 -19.28 1.95
N GLU A 641 -6.08 -18.37 2.87
CA GLU A 641 -6.36 -18.68 4.29
C GLU A 641 -7.56 -19.62 4.52
N ARG A 642 -8.49 -19.67 3.56
CA ARG A 642 -9.64 -20.60 3.61
C ARG A 642 -9.30 -21.99 3.07
N GLU A 643 -8.31 -22.08 2.18
CA GLU A 643 -7.91 -23.33 1.55
C GLU A 643 -6.86 -24.09 2.38
N MET A 644 -6.13 -23.41 3.27
CA MET A 644 -4.99 -23.96 4.00
C MET A 644 -5.00 -23.55 5.47
N GLU A 645 -4.45 -24.39 6.34
CA GLU A 645 -4.25 -24.04 7.74
C GLU A 645 -3.14 -22.98 7.87
N THR A 646 -3.47 -21.82 8.45
CA THR A 646 -2.55 -20.68 8.51
C THR A 646 -1.62 -20.76 9.70
N LEU A 647 -0.32 -20.73 9.46
CA LEU A 647 0.73 -20.60 10.46
C LEU A 647 1.30 -19.18 10.41
N THR A 648 1.21 -18.46 11.54
CA THR A 648 1.75 -17.10 11.66
C THR A 648 2.85 -17.10 12.70
N PHE A 649 4.04 -16.66 12.32
CA PHE A 649 5.19 -16.50 13.19
C PHE A 649 5.35 -15.00 13.47
N ALA A 650 5.39 -14.64 14.75
CA ALA A 650 5.48 -13.23 15.20
C ALA A 650 6.94 -12.80 15.32
#